data_4fcbf41b2637bef7e19bf39d22141d3c
#
_entry.id   4fcbf41b2637bef7e19bf39d22141d3c
#
_cell.length_a   1.000
_cell.length_b   1.000
_cell.length_c   1.000
_cell.angle_alpha   90.00
_cell.angle_beta   90.00
_cell.angle_gamma   90.00
#
_symmetry.space_group_name_H-M   'P 1'
#
loop_
_entity.id
_entity.type
_entity.pdbx_description
1 polymer ?
#
loop_
_entity_poly.entity_id
_entity_poly.type
_entity_poly.pdbx_seq_one_letter_code
_entity_poly.pdbx_strand_id
1 'polypeptide(L)'
;MKKIYMTFLLLMIAIVSFAEDEVVKNGVRYTLWGNEARATLINKELTDIVVDPEVSIEGQVYPVTYVSENSYSDVFPNAKTISVPSKCSLGFSTSAEYFPVLEEWKISGTTVENGMFVLDKCLYFLNRGGEWSISVPNQFKGKLNISDKLTDLDLGSEQYSGVTSLHLGKSLSNIDFWNLPSQLPSLLSVSVDPANTAFSTDPEGMMLIQNSEVQFCCAGASSINVPVGVTSCTLYYGSYPNLKQITLPSTVTNFYVQAAPNLEKFVMPVANSNYKVVDGVLFDLNNNDFILPKKAKVLDLAAAGCQKTDIILQDYPDLQKLVTNDYVESISLTNLPGLQTLVMGKNVNSFGFRDTYNIADFEISSENETFVKDANGVVMERDNRWGDERLILSYIPATVSNYCIPKDEDIREVTYAHWSNLKTLTMEERDQTDSYERYFVKNNVLYKSYYGNGAIAIDAPGGITDLTFCKEMNQVYDVYGYSWLNLLSKVQNISVEEGNTTFSVVGDYLCQKVYMPGYTGENEWDPYKLKLVMAKPFTGTTLSLFTTLPEGFSTDYPFMGISIGSYLYDKNAHIKELVIGENVIESDQCCFNECENLEKVTFSRYQFTLGHMSFYNCSKLSDITFPEQLIMPNASAISNTAWWRTQEGDMRYAGNTLYYVSNQVTDIDIPQGTCCVSENALNEAKAAKSITIPASVEYWFDHSSLQQVEQLSVNVDYFTNLVSEAFAGYSGLKRVISSKLHPLYFSDDKIGHVFPYDLSQVELIVPDDVEEIDEKTGEKYLVTPKDNYSKANEWSRFGKIVDNTTSGIGSVTADKPSLAETRFAVRGNEVDVLTKGAWSIFSMAGQLVKSGCGNGSTVLPSGMYVIKGAGKAAKFIVK
;
A
#
# COMPACT_ATOMS: atom_id res chain seq x y z
N MET A 1 39.94 27.69 61.87
CA MET A 1 38.58 27.23 62.18
C MET A 1 37.45 28.24 61.81
N LYS A 2 37.63 29.55 61.98
CA LYS A 2 36.57 30.55 61.60
C LYS A 2 36.29 30.65 60.07
N LYS A 3 37.28 30.41 59.21
CA LYS A 3 37.10 30.44 57.74
C LYS A 3 36.36 29.17 57.21
N ILE A 4 36.46 28.04 57.90
CA ILE A 4 35.78 26.80 57.51
C ILE A 4 34.28 26.87 57.91
N TYR A 5 33.96 27.49 59.01
CA TYR A 5 32.60 27.72 59.45
C TYR A 5 31.83 28.68 58.53
N MET A 6 32.50 29.74 58.02
CA MET A 6 31.83 30.66 57.10
C MET A 6 31.64 30.08 55.71
N THR A 7 32.52 29.17 55.24
CA THR A 7 32.34 28.46 53.99
C THR A 7 31.26 27.39 54.09
N PHE A 8 31.12 26.70 55.27
CA PHE A 8 30.02 25.76 55.49
C PHE A 8 28.69 26.48 55.70
N LEU A 9 28.66 27.70 56.30
CA LEU A 9 27.47 28.50 56.42
C LEU A 9 27.02 29.10 55.08
N LEU A 10 27.99 29.49 54.19
CA LEU A 10 27.70 29.89 52.81
C LEU A 10 27.32 28.72 51.92
N LEU A 11 27.83 27.49 52.15
CA LEU A 11 27.39 26.28 51.47
C LEU A 11 26.02 25.79 51.97
N MET A 12 25.69 25.97 53.23
CA MET A 12 24.35 25.67 53.80
C MET A 12 23.35 26.70 53.30
N ILE A 13 23.70 27.98 53.14
CA ILE A 13 22.80 28.99 52.54
C ILE A 13 22.64 28.77 51.03
N ALA A 14 23.65 28.18 50.33
CA ALA A 14 23.51 27.78 48.94
C ALA A 14 22.72 26.48 48.72
N ILE A 15 22.51 25.68 49.79
CA ILE A 15 21.67 24.44 49.71
C ILE A 15 20.25 24.71 50.14
N VAL A 16 19.91 25.88 50.69
CA VAL A 16 18.53 26.26 51.14
C VAL A 16 17.87 27.28 50.19
N SER A 17 18.25 27.27 48.90
CA SER A 17 17.56 28.14 47.92
C SER A 17 17.22 27.41 46.62
N PHE A 18 16.71 26.21 46.71
CA PHE A 18 15.73 25.65 45.79
C PHE A 18 14.48 25.38 46.65
N ALA A 19 13.82 26.45 47.06
CA ALA A 19 12.43 26.41 47.43
C ALA A 19 11.70 25.84 46.17
N GLU A 20 10.89 24.84 46.36
CA GLU A 20 10.10 24.27 45.27
C GLU A 20 9.09 25.31 44.81
N ASP A 21 9.42 26.12 43.81
CA ASP A 21 8.50 27.03 43.11
C ASP A 21 7.38 26.27 42.41
N GLU A 22 7.07 25.04 42.88
CA GLU A 22 6.03 24.18 42.33
C GLU A 22 5.21 23.44 43.40
N VAL A 23 3.97 23.14 43.04
CA VAL A 23 3.11 22.26 43.82
C VAL A 23 2.38 21.28 42.88
N VAL A 24 2.27 20.02 43.29
CA VAL A 24 1.48 19.02 42.55
C VAL A 24 0.17 18.78 43.29
N LYS A 25 -0.95 18.98 42.62
CA LYS A 25 -2.30 18.76 43.14
C LYS A 25 -3.17 18.05 42.11
N ASN A 26 -3.81 16.95 42.48
CA ASN A 26 -4.73 16.18 41.62
C ASN A 26 -4.16 15.77 40.25
N GLY A 27 -2.84 15.46 40.18
CA GLY A 27 -2.17 15.07 38.93
C GLY A 27 -1.86 16.22 38.01
N VAL A 28 -1.91 17.45 38.47
CA VAL A 28 -1.49 18.68 37.81
C VAL A 28 -0.33 19.30 38.56
N ARG A 29 0.76 19.61 37.90
CA ARG A 29 1.89 20.35 38.48
C ARG A 29 1.68 21.83 38.23
N TYR A 30 1.81 22.65 39.29
CA TYR A 30 1.74 24.09 39.18
C TYR A 30 3.10 24.69 39.49
N THR A 31 3.64 25.46 38.55
CA THR A 31 4.95 26.07 38.68
C THR A 31 4.82 27.60 38.71
N LEU A 32 5.48 28.27 39.62
CA LEU A 32 5.45 29.74 39.75
C LEU A 32 6.15 30.39 38.54
N TRP A 33 5.51 31.42 37.96
CA TRP A 33 6.02 32.22 36.86
C TRP A 33 5.75 33.70 37.10
N GLY A 34 6.67 34.38 37.74
CA GLY A 34 6.46 35.75 38.24
C GLY A 34 5.32 35.86 39.27
N ASN A 35 4.26 36.57 38.97
CA ASN A 35 3.08 36.71 39.88
C ASN A 35 1.92 35.78 39.49
N GLU A 36 2.17 34.76 38.69
CA GLU A 36 1.18 33.86 38.15
C GLU A 36 1.67 32.39 38.26
N ALA A 37 0.77 31.42 38.14
CA ALA A 37 1.13 30.01 38.07
C ALA A 37 0.84 29.42 36.68
N ARG A 38 1.69 28.51 36.27
CA ARG A 38 1.51 27.65 35.10
C ARG A 38 1.16 26.23 35.55
N ALA A 39 0.13 25.67 34.94
CA ALA A 39 -0.29 24.31 35.20
C ALA A 39 0.25 23.38 34.11
N THR A 40 0.82 22.24 34.51
CA THR A 40 1.28 21.18 33.64
C THR A 40 0.55 19.90 33.96
N LEU A 41 -0.10 19.30 32.95
CA LEU A 41 -0.79 18.01 33.09
C LEU A 41 0.27 16.90 33.11
N ILE A 42 0.32 16.13 34.22
CA ILE A 42 1.36 15.12 34.44
C ILE A 42 0.82 13.69 34.66
N ASN A 43 -0.43 13.53 35.05
CA ASN A 43 -1.02 12.23 35.33
C ASN A 43 -1.96 11.79 34.20
N LYS A 44 -1.52 10.83 33.41
CA LYS A 44 -2.22 10.27 32.22
C LYS A 44 -3.34 9.29 32.61
N GLU A 45 -3.39 8.83 33.85
CA GLU A 45 -4.37 7.84 34.31
C GLU A 45 -5.69 8.45 34.76
N LEU A 46 -5.77 9.78 34.85
CA LEU A 46 -6.96 10.46 35.33
C LEU A 46 -8.10 10.40 34.31
N THR A 47 -9.30 10.11 34.79
CA THR A 47 -10.56 10.23 34.05
C THR A 47 -11.13 11.64 34.05
N ASP A 48 -10.88 12.39 35.12
CA ASP A 48 -11.31 13.76 35.33
C ASP A 48 -10.09 14.63 35.64
N ILE A 49 -9.72 15.50 34.75
CA ILE A 49 -8.61 16.44 34.92
C ILE A 49 -9.20 17.78 35.35
N VAL A 50 -8.77 18.30 36.53
CA VAL A 50 -9.20 19.58 37.01
C VAL A 50 -8.01 20.47 37.28
N VAL A 51 -7.91 21.56 36.49
CA VAL A 51 -6.95 22.64 36.71
C VAL A 51 -7.61 23.70 37.55
N ASP A 52 -7.08 23.96 38.74
CA ASP A 52 -7.61 25.00 39.63
C ASP A 52 -7.40 26.40 39.02
N PRO A 53 -8.33 27.36 39.20
CA PRO A 53 -8.19 28.72 38.70
C PRO A 53 -7.12 29.54 39.46
N GLU A 54 -6.79 29.11 40.66
CA GLU A 54 -5.74 29.67 41.53
C GLU A 54 -5.13 28.56 42.41
N VAL A 55 -3.87 28.73 42.74
CA VAL A 55 -3.14 27.74 43.55
C VAL A 55 -2.29 28.44 44.60
N SER A 56 -2.20 27.82 45.78
CA SER A 56 -1.32 28.31 46.86
C SER A 56 0.06 27.65 46.73
N ILE A 57 1.09 28.46 46.52
CA ILE A 57 2.49 28.06 46.52
C ILE A 57 3.18 28.84 47.65
N GLU A 58 3.84 28.16 48.58
CA GLU A 58 4.47 28.77 49.74
C GLU A 58 3.54 29.65 50.62
N GLY A 59 2.25 29.33 50.64
CA GLY A 59 1.24 30.08 51.40
C GLY A 59 0.71 31.35 50.75
N GLN A 60 1.18 31.70 49.59
CA GLN A 60 0.64 32.77 48.74
C GLN A 60 -0.21 32.19 47.61
N VAL A 61 -1.34 32.84 47.29
CA VAL A 61 -2.25 32.42 46.23
C VAL A 61 -1.91 33.10 44.92
N TYR A 62 -1.77 32.31 43.83
CA TYR A 62 -1.45 32.77 42.49
C TYR A 62 -2.53 32.36 41.51
N PRO A 63 -2.95 33.23 40.57
CA PRO A 63 -3.88 32.85 39.50
C PRO A 63 -3.16 31.95 38.50
N VAL A 64 -3.87 30.92 37.99
CA VAL A 64 -3.39 30.04 36.95
C VAL A 64 -3.75 30.63 35.60
N THR A 65 -2.74 31.00 34.79
CA THR A 65 -2.91 31.73 33.52
C THR A 65 -2.47 30.97 32.30
N TYR A 66 -1.82 29.81 32.50
CA TYR A 66 -1.34 28.95 31.39
C TYR A 66 -1.46 27.46 31.78
N VAL A 67 -1.93 26.65 30.83
CA VAL A 67 -2.03 25.20 30.99
C VAL A 67 -1.30 24.49 29.82
N SER A 68 -0.41 23.55 30.14
CA SER A 68 0.34 22.76 29.18
C SER A 68 0.37 21.29 29.53
N GLU A 69 0.75 20.45 28.58
CA GLU A 69 1.25 19.10 28.81
C GLU A 69 2.71 19.11 29.26
N ASN A 70 3.19 17.98 29.81
CA ASN A 70 4.57 17.83 30.23
C ASN A 70 5.54 17.62 29.04
N SER A 71 5.05 16.99 27.96
CA SER A 71 5.78 16.79 26.68
C SER A 71 4.79 16.90 25.53
N TYR A 72 5.22 17.44 24.40
CA TYR A 72 4.42 17.57 23.15
C TYR A 72 3.87 16.25 22.60
N SER A 73 4.27 15.12 23.14
CA SER A 73 3.77 13.79 22.77
C SER A 73 2.90 13.14 23.85
N ASP A 74 2.51 13.87 24.90
CA ASP A 74 1.74 13.32 26.01
C ASP A 74 0.28 13.11 25.62
N VAL A 75 -0.15 11.84 25.59
CA VAL A 75 -1.54 11.42 25.39
C VAL A 75 -2.19 11.13 26.74
N PHE A 76 -3.44 11.56 26.90
CA PHE A 76 -4.27 11.32 28.09
C PHE A 76 -5.42 10.36 27.76
N PRO A 77 -5.14 9.05 27.67
CA PRO A 77 -6.04 8.05 27.06
C PRO A 77 -7.32 7.80 27.88
N ASN A 78 -7.32 8.19 29.16
CA ASN A 78 -8.44 7.95 30.09
C ASN A 78 -9.26 9.22 30.38
N ALA A 79 -8.82 10.40 29.91
CA ALA A 79 -9.45 11.67 30.23
C ALA A 79 -10.80 11.84 29.55
N LYS A 80 -11.87 11.76 30.35
CA LYS A 80 -13.25 11.98 29.89
C LYS A 80 -13.71 13.42 30.09
N THR A 81 -13.24 14.08 31.13
CA THR A 81 -13.53 15.48 31.39
C THR A 81 -12.27 16.27 31.68
N ILE A 82 -12.20 17.49 31.14
CA ILE A 82 -11.12 18.43 31.43
C ILE A 82 -11.73 19.77 31.83
N SER A 83 -11.37 20.23 33.05
CA SER A 83 -11.76 21.53 33.54
C SER A 83 -10.58 22.49 33.54
N VAL A 84 -10.72 23.64 32.86
CA VAL A 84 -9.68 24.66 32.72
C VAL A 84 -10.17 26.01 33.24
N PRO A 85 -9.30 26.90 33.80
CA PRO A 85 -9.69 28.25 34.20
C PRO A 85 -10.11 29.12 33.01
N SER A 86 -11.13 29.95 33.20
CA SER A 86 -11.61 30.83 32.11
C SER A 86 -10.58 31.85 31.62
N LYS A 87 -9.66 32.30 32.48
CA LYS A 87 -8.62 33.30 32.15
C LYS A 87 -7.29 32.71 31.69
N CYS A 88 -7.14 31.44 31.52
CA CYS A 88 -5.88 30.86 31.12
C CYS A 88 -5.74 30.80 29.60
N SER A 89 -4.53 30.57 29.13
CA SER A 89 -4.23 30.16 27.76
C SER A 89 -3.78 28.71 27.70
N LEU A 90 -4.09 28.01 26.59
CA LEU A 90 -3.71 26.63 26.38
C LEU A 90 -2.40 26.56 25.60
N GLY A 91 -1.43 25.82 26.14
CA GLY A 91 -0.15 25.55 25.52
C GLY A 91 -0.07 24.20 24.82
N PHE A 92 -1.17 23.44 24.81
CA PHE A 92 -1.27 22.14 24.18
C PHE A 92 -2.32 22.11 23.06
N SER A 93 -2.21 21.09 22.20
CA SER A 93 -3.24 20.81 21.21
C SER A 93 -4.46 20.19 21.88
N THR A 94 -5.64 20.69 21.51
CA THR A 94 -6.93 20.18 22.01
C THR A 94 -7.50 19.07 21.12
N SER A 95 -6.66 18.49 20.24
CA SER A 95 -7.07 17.48 19.28
C SER A 95 -7.38 16.12 19.92
N ALA A 96 -8.14 15.30 19.22
CA ALA A 96 -8.51 13.96 19.64
C ALA A 96 -7.30 13.02 19.83
N GLU A 97 -6.20 13.30 19.16
CA GLU A 97 -4.94 12.55 19.29
C GLU A 97 -4.44 12.57 20.75
N TYR A 98 -4.57 13.70 21.42
CA TYR A 98 -4.14 13.85 22.83
C TYR A 98 -5.19 13.42 23.84
N PHE A 99 -6.49 13.53 23.47
CA PHE A 99 -7.62 13.23 24.36
C PHE A 99 -8.66 12.32 23.66
N PRO A 100 -8.32 11.07 23.34
CA PRO A 100 -9.13 10.22 22.46
C PRO A 100 -10.51 9.84 23.02
N VAL A 101 -10.69 9.92 24.33
CA VAL A 101 -11.96 9.55 24.99
C VAL A 101 -12.67 10.74 25.63
N LEU A 102 -12.28 11.97 25.32
CA LEU A 102 -12.87 13.16 25.89
C LEU A 102 -14.36 13.28 25.54
N GLU A 103 -15.19 13.42 26.57
CA GLU A 103 -16.64 13.56 26.48
C GLU A 103 -17.08 15.01 26.69
N GLU A 104 -16.34 15.80 27.48
CA GLU A 104 -16.78 17.13 27.93
C GLU A 104 -15.62 18.02 28.39
N TRP A 105 -15.64 19.28 27.94
CA TRP A 105 -14.87 20.38 28.53
C TRP A 105 -15.67 21.09 29.64
N LYS A 106 -14.99 21.62 30.63
CA LYS A 106 -15.58 22.39 31.75
C LYS A 106 -14.73 23.62 32.06
N ILE A 107 -15.35 24.65 32.62
CA ILE A 107 -14.63 25.77 33.20
C ILE A 107 -14.48 25.55 34.72
N SER A 108 -13.24 25.59 35.20
CA SER A 108 -12.97 25.64 36.64
C SER A 108 -13.06 27.08 37.14
N GLY A 109 -13.81 27.29 38.26
CA GLY A 109 -14.08 28.59 38.80
C GLY A 109 -15.15 29.39 38.01
N THR A 110 -15.05 30.72 38.06
CA THR A 110 -16.02 31.62 37.42
C THR A 110 -15.64 31.96 36.01
N THR A 111 -16.60 31.92 35.07
CA THR A 111 -16.43 32.41 33.71
C THR A 111 -16.30 33.93 33.73
N VAL A 112 -15.30 34.48 33.04
CA VAL A 112 -15.05 35.91 32.93
C VAL A 112 -15.36 36.42 31.53
N GLU A 113 -15.66 37.68 31.43
CA GLU A 113 -15.86 38.34 30.15
C GLU A 113 -14.58 38.24 29.30
N ASN A 114 -14.71 37.85 28.01
CA ASN A 114 -13.60 37.60 27.08
C ASN A 114 -12.62 36.44 27.51
N GLY A 115 -12.95 35.66 28.54
CA GLY A 115 -12.25 34.44 28.90
C GLY A 115 -12.81 33.24 28.14
N MET A 116 -12.11 32.09 28.23
CA MET A 116 -12.62 30.82 27.74
C MET A 116 -13.97 30.50 28.40
N PHE A 117 -14.84 29.85 27.62
CA PHE A 117 -16.14 29.40 28.08
C PHE A 117 -16.50 28.06 27.42
N VAL A 118 -17.45 27.37 28.00
CA VAL A 118 -17.98 26.12 27.47
C VAL A 118 -19.44 26.33 27.05
N LEU A 119 -19.74 25.87 25.81
CA LEU A 119 -21.08 25.78 25.28
C LEU A 119 -21.29 24.34 24.79
N ASP A 120 -22.33 23.68 25.30
CA ASP A 120 -22.68 22.31 24.89
C ASP A 120 -21.48 21.34 24.92
N LYS A 121 -20.71 21.35 26.03
CA LYS A 121 -19.51 20.51 26.24
C LYS A 121 -18.28 20.93 25.43
N CYS A 122 -18.38 21.81 24.46
CA CYS A 122 -17.28 22.31 23.63
C CYS A 122 -16.61 23.51 24.27
N LEU A 123 -15.28 23.56 24.22
CA LEU A 123 -14.50 24.68 24.72
C LEU A 123 -14.30 25.74 23.64
N TYR A 124 -14.58 26.98 23.99
CA TYR A 124 -14.30 28.16 23.16
C TYR A 124 -13.17 28.97 23.80
N PHE A 125 -12.15 29.28 23.01
CA PHE A 125 -10.93 29.95 23.48
C PHE A 125 -10.34 30.85 22.40
N LEU A 126 -9.53 31.83 22.83
CA LEU A 126 -8.75 32.63 21.88
C LEU A 126 -7.47 31.89 21.49
N ASN A 127 -7.25 31.70 20.22
CA ASN A 127 -6.03 31.12 19.67
C ASN A 127 -4.85 32.11 19.80
N ARG A 128 -3.64 31.69 19.40
CA ARG A 128 -2.44 32.54 19.47
C ARG A 128 -2.52 33.81 18.59
N GLY A 129 -3.42 33.82 17.61
CA GLY A 129 -3.71 35.02 16.78
C GLY A 129 -4.72 35.97 17.38
N GLY A 130 -5.30 35.61 18.53
CA GLY A 130 -6.36 36.42 19.18
C GLY A 130 -7.75 36.21 18.58
N GLU A 131 -7.94 35.18 17.77
CA GLU A 131 -9.21 34.79 17.16
C GLU A 131 -9.90 33.70 18.00
N TRP A 132 -11.23 33.71 18.02
CA TRP A 132 -11.99 32.67 18.67
C TRP A 132 -11.90 31.36 17.93
N SER A 133 -11.62 30.29 18.66
CA SER A 133 -11.54 28.90 18.19
C SER A 133 -12.39 27.99 19.06
N ILE A 134 -12.75 26.82 18.53
CA ILE A 134 -13.53 25.80 19.21
C ILE A 134 -12.71 24.50 19.36
N SER A 135 -12.84 23.85 20.52
CA SER A 135 -12.43 22.45 20.70
C SER A 135 -13.64 21.60 20.98
N VAL A 136 -13.93 20.67 20.08
CA VAL A 136 -15.01 19.70 20.19
C VAL A 136 -14.46 18.43 20.84
N PRO A 137 -15.08 17.91 21.93
CA PRO A 137 -14.66 16.63 22.50
C PRO A 137 -14.78 15.49 21.51
N ASN A 138 -13.81 14.57 21.49
CA ASN A 138 -13.80 13.46 20.51
C ASN A 138 -15.04 12.54 20.61
N GLN A 139 -15.60 12.37 21.83
CA GLN A 139 -16.81 11.59 22.05
C GLN A 139 -18.10 12.43 22.02
N PHE A 140 -18.07 13.63 21.45
CA PHE A 140 -19.23 14.50 21.32
C PHE A 140 -20.35 13.82 20.50
N LYS A 141 -21.60 13.99 20.99
CA LYS A 141 -22.79 13.40 20.31
C LYS A 141 -23.93 14.41 20.25
N GLY A 142 -24.63 14.41 19.12
CA GLY A 142 -25.83 15.21 18.92
C GLY A 142 -25.60 16.51 18.18
N LYS A 143 -26.24 17.57 18.65
CA LYS A 143 -26.22 18.89 17.99
C LYS A 143 -25.00 19.70 18.41
N LEU A 144 -24.15 20.08 17.46
CA LEU A 144 -23.06 21.01 17.67
C LEU A 144 -23.55 22.46 17.40
N ASN A 145 -23.59 23.28 18.45
CA ASN A 145 -23.95 24.67 18.34
C ASN A 145 -22.70 25.55 18.26
N ILE A 146 -22.57 26.32 17.17
CA ILE A 146 -21.46 27.26 17.01
C ILE A 146 -21.81 28.59 17.63
N SER A 147 -20.95 29.04 18.56
CA SER A 147 -21.14 30.31 19.30
C SER A 147 -21.11 31.52 18.39
N ASP A 148 -21.91 32.56 18.75
CA ASP A 148 -21.90 33.85 18.10
C ASP A 148 -20.56 34.62 18.19
N LYS A 149 -19.62 34.16 18.98
CA LYS A 149 -18.27 34.73 19.03
C LYS A 149 -17.35 34.23 17.90
N LEU A 150 -17.67 33.09 17.31
CA LEU A 150 -16.89 32.54 16.19
C LEU A 150 -17.24 33.26 14.87
N THR A 151 -16.21 33.68 14.14
CA THR A 151 -16.33 34.22 12.77
C THR A 151 -15.89 33.19 11.74
N ASP A 152 -15.00 32.28 12.15
CA ASP A 152 -14.38 31.25 11.32
C ASP A 152 -14.52 29.87 12.01
N LEU A 153 -15.00 28.88 11.28
CA LEU A 153 -15.11 27.49 11.77
C LEU A 153 -14.01 26.64 11.14
N ASP A 154 -13.10 26.23 11.97
CA ASP A 154 -12.10 25.21 11.71
C ASP A 154 -12.18 24.13 12.79
N LEU A 155 -12.46 22.88 12.41
CA LEU A 155 -12.53 21.73 13.29
C LEU A 155 -11.23 20.91 13.32
N GLY A 156 -10.17 21.40 12.67
CA GLY A 156 -8.88 20.70 12.55
C GLY A 156 -8.93 19.51 11.59
N SER A 157 -8.13 18.48 11.87
CA SER A 157 -8.07 17.25 11.05
C SER A 157 -8.94 16.10 11.59
N GLU A 158 -9.69 16.36 12.65
CA GLU A 158 -10.40 15.31 13.40
C GLU A 158 -11.75 14.95 12.77
N GLN A 159 -12.21 13.72 13.04
CA GLN A 159 -13.51 13.23 12.59
C GLN A 159 -14.47 13.06 13.79
N TYR A 160 -15.58 13.78 13.77
CA TYR A 160 -16.59 13.79 14.84
C TYR A 160 -17.84 13.01 14.40
N SER A 161 -17.74 11.70 14.38
CA SER A 161 -18.83 10.81 13.93
C SER A 161 -20.10 10.84 14.81
N GLY A 162 -20.01 11.40 16.01
CA GLY A 162 -21.15 11.59 16.91
C GLY A 162 -21.99 12.84 16.64
N VAL A 163 -21.51 13.78 15.82
CA VAL A 163 -22.24 15.00 15.47
C VAL A 163 -23.31 14.68 14.41
N THR A 164 -24.56 14.87 14.78
CA THR A 164 -25.72 14.61 13.88
C THR A 164 -26.43 15.86 13.41
N SER A 165 -26.19 16.99 14.05
CA SER A 165 -26.76 18.29 13.65
C SER A 165 -25.76 19.42 13.93
N LEU A 166 -25.70 20.40 13.03
CA LEU A 166 -24.84 21.57 13.13
C LEU A 166 -25.71 22.83 13.15
N HIS A 167 -25.45 23.73 14.11
CA HIS A 167 -26.07 25.03 14.14
C HIS A 167 -25.04 26.14 14.05
N LEU A 168 -25.16 27.02 13.04
CA LEU A 168 -24.25 28.12 12.80
C LEU A 168 -24.75 29.40 13.48
N GLY A 169 -23.91 30.00 14.33
CA GLY A 169 -24.21 31.27 15.00
C GLY A 169 -24.24 32.47 14.02
N LYS A 170 -24.79 33.57 14.49
CA LYS A 170 -25.03 34.77 13.66
C LYS A 170 -23.77 35.41 13.08
N SER A 171 -22.62 35.30 13.77
CA SER A 171 -21.38 35.98 13.38
C SER A 171 -20.48 35.15 12.46
N LEU A 172 -20.79 33.86 12.27
CA LEU A 172 -20.00 33.00 11.43
C LEU A 172 -20.07 33.44 9.98
N SER A 173 -18.93 33.66 9.36
CA SER A 173 -18.81 34.14 7.98
C SER A 173 -17.90 33.29 7.09
N ASN A 174 -17.08 32.42 7.69
CA ASN A 174 -16.15 31.55 7.00
C ASN A 174 -16.15 30.13 7.55
N ILE A 175 -16.07 29.14 6.66
CA ILE A 175 -15.99 27.70 6.99
C ILE A 175 -14.99 27.05 6.05
N ASP A 176 -14.13 26.19 6.58
CA ASP A 176 -13.30 25.30 5.74
C ASP A 176 -14.15 24.16 5.16
N PHE A 177 -14.76 24.40 4.01
CA PHE A 177 -15.59 23.42 3.32
C PHE A 177 -14.82 22.24 2.77
N TRP A 178 -13.48 22.34 2.66
CA TRP A 178 -12.65 21.27 2.16
C TRP A 178 -12.70 20.04 3.07
N ASN A 179 -12.62 20.26 4.38
CA ASN A 179 -12.53 19.21 5.37
C ASN A 179 -13.87 18.88 6.05
N LEU A 180 -14.80 19.83 6.11
CA LEU A 180 -16.03 19.72 6.89
C LEU A 180 -16.85 18.44 6.62
N PRO A 181 -17.04 17.94 5.37
CA PRO A 181 -17.79 16.72 5.12
C PRO A 181 -17.14 15.48 5.69
N SER A 182 -15.81 15.40 5.69
CA SER A 182 -15.06 14.28 6.30
C SER A 182 -14.99 14.37 7.81
N GLN A 183 -15.01 15.60 8.35
CA GLN A 183 -15.02 15.87 9.79
C GLN A 183 -16.37 15.50 10.42
N LEU A 184 -17.50 15.68 9.70
CA LEU A 184 -18.86 15.43 10.19
C LEU A 184 -19.60 14.36 9.34
N PRO A 185 -19.12 13.10 9.30
CA PRO A 185 -19.64 12.08 8.38
C PRO A 185 -21.06 11.61 8.71
N SER A 186 -21.56 11.89 9.91
CA SER A 186 -22.90 11.51 10.38
C SER A 186 -23.89 12.66 10.41
N LEU A 187 -23.52 13.81 9.81
CA LEU A 187 -24.37 14.99 9.84
C LEU A 187 -25.68 14.77 9.06
N LEU A 188 -26.80 14.99 9.75
CA LEU A 188 -28.15 14.79 9.21
C LEU A 188 -28.85 16.13 8.92
N SER A 189 -28.45 17.21 9.59
CA SER A 189 -29.05 18.52 9.39
C SER A 189 -28.11 19.66 9.76
N VAL A 190 -28.27 20.76 9.04
CA VAL A 190 -27.65 22.05 9.34
C VAL A 190 -28.72 23.12 9.53
N SER A 191 -28.50 24.04 10.46
CA SER A 191 -29.35 25.19 10.70
C SER A 191 -28.50 26.45 10.88
N VAL A 192 -29.02 27.59 10.52
CA VAL A 192 -28.33 28.87 10.57
C VAL A 192 -29.15 29.85 11.38
N ASP A 193 -28.52 30.63 12.27
CA ASP A 193 -29.19 31.72 12.99
C ASP A 193 -29.85 32.68 12.00
N PRO A 194 -31.12 33.08 12.20
CA PRO A 194 -31.82 33.99 11.30
C PRO A 194 -31.11 35.34 11.09
N ALA A 195 -30.26 35.76 12.01
CA ALA A 195 -29.48 37.01 11.91
C ALA A 195 -28.12 36.82 11.19
N ASN A 196 -27.76 35.59 10.79
CA ASN A 196 -26.57 35.36 9.98
C ASN A 196 -26.81 35.85 8.56
N THR A 197 -25.86 36.63 8.05
CA THR A 197 -25.96 37.24 6.70
C THR A 197 -25.07 36.55 5.65
N ALA A 198 -24.18 35.67 6.09
CA ALA A 198 -23.26 34.98 5.19
C ALA A 198 -23.85 33.67 4.66
N PHE A 199 -24.59 32.96 5.50
CA PHE A 199 -25.10 31.61 5.20
C PHE A 199 -26.62 31.51 5.29
N SER A 200 -27.19 30.58 4.54
CA SER A 200 -28.58 30.11 4.62
C SER A 200 -28.65 28.63 4.41
N THR A 201 -29.83 28.05 4.66
CA THR A 201 -30.08 26.61 4.39
C THR A 201 -31.29 26.45 3.45
N ASP A 202 -31.38 25.29 2.82
CA ASP A 202 -32.64 24.83 2.24
C ASP A 202 -33.71 24.62 3.35
N PRO A 203 -34.99 24.52 2.98
CA PRO A 203 -36.09 24.36 3.95
C PRO A 203 -35.97 23.11 4.83
N GLU A 204 -35.37 22.06 4.33
CA GLU A 204 -35.13 20.77 5.01
C GLU A 204 -33.89 20.79 5.90
N GLY A 205 -33.02 21.81 5.78
CA GLY A 205 -31.76 21.91 6.51
C GLY A 205 -30.72 20.86 6.09
N MET A 206 -30.78 20.42 4.84
CA MET A 206 -29.85 19.41 4.28
C MET A 206 -28.65 20.02 3.59
N MET A 207 -28.74 21.30 3.19
CA MET A 207 -27.70 22.01 2.44
C MET A 207 -27.35 23.32 3.12
N LEU A 208 -26.06 23.69 3.06
CA LEU A 208 -25.59 25.00 3.42
C LEU A 208 -25.33 25.81 2.15
N ILE A 209 -25.87 27.00 2.11
CA ILE A 209 -25.88 27.88 0.95
C ILE A 209 -25.19 29.18 1.29
N GLN A 210 -24.26 29.63 0.44
CA GLN A 210 -23.60 30.94 0.50
C GLN A 210 -23.60 31.58 -0.89
N ASN A 211 -23.97 32.86 -1.00
CA ASN A 211 -23.94 33.61 -2.28
C ASN A 211 -24.68 32.89 -3.44
N SER A 212 -25.84 32.29 -3.18
CA SER A 212 -26.59 31.47 -4.16
C SER A 212 -25.87 30.23 -4.65
N GLU A 213 -24.90 29.73 -3.89
CA GLU A 213 -24.16 28.50 -4.16
C GLU A 213 -24.32 27.50 -3.02
N VAL A 214 -24.57 26.24 -3.35
CA VAL A 214 -24.51 25.13 -2.39
C VAL A 214 -23.05 24.83 -2.12
N GLN A 215 -22.62 25.08 -0.89
CA GLN A 215 -21.25 24.83 -0.44
C GLN A 215 -21.08 23.43 0.15
N PHE A 216 -22.15 22.89 0.70
CA PHE A 216 -22.08 21.66 1.48
C PHE A 216 -23.47 21.00 1.54
N CYS A 217 -23.48 19.66 1.54
CA CYS A 217 -24.64 18.82 1.78
C CYS A 217 -24.39 17.85 2.94
N CYS A 218 -25.42 17.60 3.75
CA CYS A 218 -25.33 16.64 4.84
C CYS A 218 -25.09 15.20 4.32
N ALA A 219 -24.13 14.48 4.91
CA ALA A 219 -23.77 13.13 4.50
C ALA A 219 -24.91 12.11 4.65
N GLY A 220 -25.85 12.37 5.55
CA GLY A 220 -27.03 11.54 5.77
C GLY A 220 -28.18 11.75 4.77
N ALA A 221 -28.07 12.74 3.88
CA ALA A 221 -29.15 13.03 2.92
C ALA A 221 -29.33 11.89 1.92
N SER A 222 -30.56 11.37 1.81
CA SER A 222 -30.94 10.39 0.78
C SER A 222 -31.45 11.04 -0.50
N SER A 223 -31.94 12.27 -0.42
CA SER A 223 -32.33 13.12 -1.54
C SER A 223 -32.11 14.59 -1.18
N ILE A 224 -31.79 15.40 -2.18
CA ILE A 224 -31.69 16.84 -2.04
C ILE A 224 -32.53 17.54 -3.10
N ASN A 225 -33.20 18.64 -2.67
CA ASN A 225 -33.98 19.52 -3.55
C ASN A 225 -33.26 20.89 -3.52
N VAL A 226 -32.45 21.16 -4.55
CA VAL A 226 -31.76 22.44 -4.65
C VAL A 226 -32.78 23.57 -4.78
N PRO A 227 -32.74 24.61 -3.90
CA PRO A 227 -33.74 25.66 -3.91
C PRO A 227 -33.72 26.53 -5.17
N VAL A 228 -34.90 27.05 -5.56
CA VAL A 228 -34.99 28.08 -6.59
C VAL A 228 -34.19 29.34 -6.15
N GLY A 229 -33.39 29.92 -7.05
CA GLY A 229 -32.51 31.04 -6.76
C GLY A 229 -31.04 30.61 -6.53
N VAL A 230 -30.78 29.36 -6.28
CA VAL A 230 -29.43 28.79 -6.32
C VAL A 230 -28.96 28.74 -7.77
N THR A 231 -27.76 29.24 -8.03
CA THR A 231 -27.16 29.27 -9.37
C THR A 231 -26.01 28.25 -9.53
N SER A 232 -25.36 27.87 -8.43
CA SER A 232 -24.28 26.88 -8.41
C SER A 232 -24.52 25.82 -7.34
N CYS A 233 -24.35 24.56 -7.70
CA CYS A 233 -24.38 23.43 -6.76
C CYS A 233 -23.18 22.53 -7.04
N THR A 234 -22.13 22.71 -6.24
CA THR A 234 -20.86 22.01 -6.41
C THR A 234 -20.54 21.18 -5.18
N LEU A 235 -20.71 19.87 -5.28
CA LEU A 235 -20.46 18.90 -4.22
C LEU A 235 -19.09 18.23 -4.44
N TYR A 236 -18.01 19.04 -4.34
CA TYR A 236 -16.62 18.58 -4.57
C TYR A 236 -16.10 17.74 -3.41
N TYR A 237 -16.49 18.10 -2.19
CA TYR A 237 -15.87 17.62 -0.98
C TYR A 237 -16.79 16.67 -0.22
N GLY A 238 -16.21 15.61 0.33
CA GLY A 238 -16.94 14.64 1.12
C GLY A 238 -17.45 13.44 0.33
N SER A 239 -18.03 12.50 1.06
CA SER A 239 -18.68 11.32 0.51
C SER A 239 -20.17 11.37 0.83
N TYR A 240 -21.01 11.11 -0.17
CA TYR A 240 -22.46 11.11 -0.06
C TYR A 240 -23.03 9.70 -0.29
N PRO A 241 -22.73 8.73 0.61
CA PRO A 241 -23.06 7.32 0.38
C PRO A 241 -24.56 7.03 0.41
N ASN A 242 -25.35 7.92 1.02
CA ASN A 242 -26.80 7.73 1.13
C ASN A 242 -27.59 8.43 0.02
N LEU A 243 -26.96 9.31 -0.76
CA LEU A 243 -27.62 10.16 -1.75
C LEU A 243 -28.04 9.36 -2.99
N LYS A 244 -29.34 9.33 -3.23
CA LYS A 244 -29.97 8.61 -4.35
C LYS A 244 -30.56 9.52 -5.42
N GLN A 245 -31.01 10.72 -5.04
CA GLN A 245 -31.66 11.66 -5.95
C GLN A 245 -31.20 13.09 -5.69
N ILE A 246 -31.00 13.81 -6.80
CA ILE A 246 -30.78 15.28 -6.79
C ILE A 246 -31.83 15.92 -7.68
N THR A 247 -32.61 16.86 -7.11
CA THR A 247 -33.56 17.70 -7.84
C THR A 247 -32.96 19.07 -8.08
N LEU A 248 -32.89 19.49 -9.34
CA LEU A 248 -32.33 20.76 -9.77
C LEU A 248 -33.40 21.75 -10.23
N PRO A 249 -33.36 23.03 -9.79
CA PRO A 249 -34.24 24.08 -10.29
C PRO A 249 -33.76 24.61 -11.64
N SER A 250 -34.59 25.40 -12.29
CA SER A 250 -34.23 26.10 -13.54
C SER A 250 -33.16 27.16 -13.41
N THR A 251 -32.83 27.57 -12.19
CA THR A 251 -31.85 28.65 -11.92
C THR A 251 -30.39 28.16 -11.89
N VAL A 252 -30.14 26.84 -11.78
CA VAL A 252 -28.77 26.30 -11.73
C VAL A 252 -28.08 26.44 -13.08
N THR A 253 -26.92 27.07 -13.07
CA THR A 253 -26.06 27.29 -14.25
C THR A 253 -24.74 26.56 -14.15
N ASN A 254 -24.36 26.13 -12.93
CA ASN A 254 -23.15 25.35 -12.66
C ASN A 254 -23.49 24.19 -11.72
N PHE A 255 -23.17 22.98 -12.12
CA PHE A 255 -23.42 21.78 -11.33
C PHE A 255 -22.24 20.80 -11.41
N TYR A 256 -21.86 20.27 -10.24
CA TYR A 256 -20.88 19.20 -10.14
C TYR A 256 -21.15 18.34 -8.91
N VAL A 257 -20.99 17.02 -9.02
CA VAL A 257 -21.04 16.09 -7.90
C VAL A 257 -19.95 15.04 -8.01
N GLN A 258 -19.23 14.82 -6.91
CA GLN A 258 -18.24 13.79 -6.76
C GLN A 258 -18.64 12.85 -5.62
N ALA A 259 -18.17 11.63 -5.61
CA ALA A 259 -18.32 10.67 -4.51
C ALA A 259 -19.78 10.43 -4.02
N ALA A 260 -20.72 10.28 -4.94
CA ALA A 260 -22.10 9.83 -4.68
C ALA A 260 -22.35 8.42 -5.26
N PRO A 261 -21.80 7.35 -4.64
CA PRO A 261 -21.76 6.01 -5.23
C PRO A 261 -23.15 5.35 -5.38
N ASN A 262 -24.14 5.82 -4.63
CA ASN A 262 -25.50 5.29 -4.68
C ASN A 262 -26.49 6.23 -5.40
N LEU A 263 -26.00 7.25 -6.09
CA LEU A 263 -26.86 8.14 -6.86
C LEU A 263 -27.56 7.35 -7.99
N GLU A 264 -28.87 7.41 -7.98
CA GLU A 264 -29.74 6.70 -8.93
C GLU A 264 -30.19 7.62 -10.07
N LYS A 265 -30.50 8.88 -9.76
CA LYS A 265 -31.08 9.79 -10.77
C LYS A 265 -30.98 11.28 -10.39
N PHE A 266 -31.01 12.09 -11.43
CA PHE A 266 -31.36 13.52 -11.38
C PHE A 266 -32.85 13.72 -11.72
N VAL A 267 -33.41 14.80 -11.18
CA VAL A 267 -34.77 15.25 -11.47
C VAL A 267 -34.76 16.74 -11.77
N MET A 268 -35.49 17.18 -12.77
CA MET A 268 -35.61 18.58 -13.16
C MET A 268 -37.08 18.87 -13.49
N PRO A 269 -37.87 19.35 -12.52
CA PRO A 269 -39.31 19.57 -12.69
C PRO A 269 -39.65 20.72 -13.66
N VAL A 270 -38.73 21.68 -13.80
CA VAL A 270 -38.88 22.85 -14.68
C VAL A 270 -37.66 22.88 -15.61
N ALA A 271 -37.93 23.18 -16.89
CA ALA A 271 -36.89 23.25 -17.91
C ALA A 271 -35.79 24.25 -17.53
N ASN A 272 -34.53 23.88 -17.77
CA ASN A 272 -33.34 24.68 -17.55
C ASN A 272 -32.66 24.90 -18.91
N SER A 273 -32.07 26.09 -19.11
CA SER A 273 -31.40 26.42 -20.38
C SER A 273 -30.02 25.77 -20.52
N ASN A 274 -29.40 25.40 -19.41
CA ASN A 274 -28.01 24.86 -19.38
C ASN A 274 -27.99 23.33 -19.24
N TYR A 275 -29.06 22.77 -18.68
CA TYR A 275 -29.11 21.34 -18.36
C TYR A 275 -30.42 20.70 -18.84
N LYS A 276 -30.33 19.42 -19.15
CA LYS A 276 -31.46 18.56 -19.49
C LYS A 276 -31.35 17.23 -18.76
N VAL A 277 -32.46 16.68 -18.27
CA VAL A 277 -32.46 15.33 -17.68
C VAL A 277 -33.21 14.38 -18.63
N VAL A 278 -32.55 13.27 -18.96
CA VAL A 278 -33.12 12.14 -19.73
C VAL A 278 -32.80 10.86 -18.96
N ASP A 279 -33.83 10.05 -18.67
CA ASP A 279 -33.73 8.79 -17.93
C ASP A 279 -32.94 8.90 -16.61
N GLY A 280 -33.02 10.06 -15.96
CA GLY A 280 -32.30 10.33 -14.70
C GLY A 280 -30.86 10.75 -14.86
N VAL A 281 -30.32 10.85 -16.06
CA VAL A 281 -28.99 11.36 -16.39
C VAL A 281 -29.04 12.85 -16.62
N LEU A 282 -28.10 13.61 -16.08
CA LEU A 282 -27.99 15.06 -16.28
C LEU A 282 -27.06 15.36 -17.44
N PHE A 283 -27.58 16.04 -18.46
CA PHE A 283 -26.82 16.48 -19.63
C PHE A 283 -26.53 17.98 -19.53
N ASP A 284 -25.29 18.36 -19.72
CA ASP A 284 -24.81 19.74 -19.84
C ASP A 284 -24.90 20.16 -21.32
N LEU A 285 -25.81 21.05 -21.61
CA LEU A 285 -26.08 21.50 -22.98
C LEU A 285 -25.01 22.48 -23.50
N ASN A 286 -24.26 23.13 -22.60
CA ASN A 286 -23.22 24.08 -22.97
C ASN A 286 -21.90 23.40 -23.31
N ASN A 287 -21.57 22.36 -22.56
CA ASN A 287 -20.31 21.64 -22.71
C ASN A 287 -20.44 20.35 -23.52
N ASN A 288 -21.66 20.00 -23.98
CA ASN A 288 -21.95 18.73 -24.66
C ASN A 288 -21.44 17.52 -23.86
N ASP A 289 -21.70 17.52 -22.57
CA ASP A 289 -21.26 16.48 -21.64
C ASP A 289 -22.42 15.97 -20.78
N PHE A 290 -22.17 14.99 -19.94
CA PHE A 290 -23.19 14.44 -19.06
C PHE A 290 -22.58 14.03 -17.71
N ILE A 291 -23.46 14.02 -16.69
CA ILE A 291 -23.18 13.44 -15.38
C ILE A 291 -24.06 12.20 -15.21
N LEU A 292 -23.43 11.04 -15.30
CA LEU A 292 -24.07 9.74 -15.18
C LEU A 292 -24.12 9.29 -13.71
N PRO A 293 -25.31 9.12 -13.13
CA PRO A 293 -25.42 8.54 -11.78
C PRO A 293 -24.81 7.14 -11.71
N LYS A 294 -24.11 6.82 -10.62
CA LYS A 294 -23.43 5.50 -10.47
C LYS A 294 -24.42 4.31 -10.52
N LYS A 295 -25.69 4.52 -10.20
CA LYS A 295 -26.77 3.53 -10.26
C LYS A 295 -27.69 3.69 -11.45
N ALA A 296 -27.34 4.53 -12.43
CA ALA A 296 -28.12 4.68 -13.66
C ALA A 296 -28.19 3.36 -14.43
N LYS A 297 -29.35 3.11 -15.03
CA LYS A 297 -29.58 1.91 -15.84
C LYS A 297 -29.50 2.17 -17.33
N VAL A 298 -29.76 3.38 -17.75
CA VAL A 298 -29.81 3.79 -19.16
C VAL A 298 -29.00 5.07 -19.33
N LEU A 299 -28.20 5.12 -20.39
CA LEU A 299 -27.61 6.35 -20.92
C LEU A 299 -28.05 6.50 -22.37
N ASP A 300 -28.91 7.49 -22.65
CA ASP A 300 -29.44 7.76 -23.97
C ASP A 300 -28.98 9.12 -24.51
N LEU A 301 -27.90 9.12 -25.28
CA LEU A 301 -27.32 10.32 -25.88
C LEU A 301 -28.19 10.83 -27.06
N ALA A 302 -28.89 9.92 -27.74
CA ALA A 302 -29.78 10.28 -28.85
C ALA A 302 -31.00 11.06 -28.38
N ALA A 303 -31.69 10.59 -27.34
CA ALA A 303 -32.84 11.28 -26.74
C ALA A 303 -32.42 12.60 -26.08
N ALA A 304 -31.20 12.67 -25.56
CA ALA A 304 -30.64 13.91 -25.00
C ALA A 304 -30.25 14.93 -26.06
N GLY A 305 -29.90 14.49 -27.27
CA GLY A 305 -29.28 15.33 -28.31
C GLY A 305 -27.85 15.78 -27.97
N CYS A 306 -27.16 14.98 -27.16
CA CYS A 306 -25.78 15.26 -26.73
C CYS A 306 -24.83 15.10 -27.92
N GLN A 307 -23.93 16.08 -28.14
CA GLN A 307 -22.97 16.08 -29.26
C GLN A 307 -21.55 15.61 -28.87
N LYS A 308 -21.43 14.82 -27.82
CA LYS A 308 -20.14 14.27 -27.38
C LYS A 308 -19.66 13.22 -28.38
N THR A 309 -18.36 13.31 -28.75
CA THR A 309 -17.73 12.42 -29.75
C THR A 309 -17.14 11.16 -29.13
N ASP A 310 -16.65 11.26 -27.90
CA ASP A 310 -15.95 10.18 -27.23
C ASP A 310 -16.70 9.77 -25.95
N ILE A 311 -17.07 8.52 -25.87
CA ILE A 311 -17.75 7.94 -24.72
C ILE A 311 -16.77 7.04 -23.97
N ILE A 312 -16.37 7.46 -22.77
CA ILE A 312 -15.53 6.67 -21.87
C ILE A 312 -16.34 6.39 -20.60
N LEU A 313 -16.69 5.13 -20.38
CA LEU A 313 -17.44 4.70 -19.19
C LEU A 313 -16.63 3.66 -18.42
N GLN A 314 -16.50 3.89 -17.11
CA GLN A 314 -15.80 3.00 -16.20
C GLN A 314 -16.55 2.82 -14.88
N ASP A 315 -16.66 1.56 -14.41
CA ASP A 315 -17.23 1.19 -13.12
C ASP A 315 -18.69 1.63 -12.95
N TYR A 316 -19.56 1.28 -13.93
CA TYR A 316 -21.01 1.43 -13.86
C TYR A 316 -21.69 0.06 -13.88
N PRO A 317 -21.71 -0.69 -12.77
CA PRO A 317 -22.17 -2.08 -12.75
C PRO A 317 -23.67 -2.24 -13.01
N ASP A 318 -24.47 -1.19 -12.76
CA ASP A 318 -25.92 -1.22 -12.91
C ASP A 318 -26.42 -0.72 -14.27
N LEU A 319 -25.54 -0.17 -15.13
CA LEU A 319 -25.90 0.31 -16.47
C LEU A 319 -26.28 -0.88 -17.37
N GLN A 320 -27.51 -0.85 -17.90
CA GLN A 320 -28.08 -1.91 -18.71
C GLN A 320 -28.14 -1.57 -20.19
N LYS A 321 -28.29 -0.29 -20.53
CA LYS A 321 -28.42 0.17 -21.92
C LYS A 321 -27.62 1.44 -22.16
N LEU A 322 -26.84 1.44 -23.25
CA LEU A 322 -26.17 2.62 -23.80
C LEU A 322 -26.69 2.86 -25.22
N VAL A 323 -27.20 4.07 -25.46
CA VAL A 323 -27.67 4.51 -26.78
C VAL A 323 -26.80 5.68 -27.23
N THR A 324 -26.02 5.46 -28.26
CA THR A 324 -25.25 6.54 -28.91
C THR A 324 -26.06 7.18 -30.05
N ASN A 325 -25.55 8.28 -30.57
CA ASN A 325 -26.10 8.99 -31.71
C ASN A 325 -25.02 9.19 -32.79
N ASP A 326 -25.34 9.97 -33.82
CA ASP A 326 -24.45 10.19 -34.95
C ASP A 326 -23.28 11.12 -34.68
N TYR A 327 -23.15 11.70 -33.46
CA TYR A 327 -21.99 12.49 -33.07
C TYR A 327 -20.89 11.62 -32.45
N VAL A 328 -21.23 10.46 -31.91
CA VAL A 328 -20.27 9.57 -31.24
C VAL A 328 -19.40 8.87 -32.28
N GLU A 329 -18.08 9.01 -32.12
CA GLU A 329 -17.06 8.40 -32.96
C GLU A 329 -16.35 7.27 -32.23
N SER A 330 -16.12 7.39 -30.91
CA SER A 330 -15.39 6.44 -30.11
C SER A 330 -16.15 5.99 -28.86
N ILE A 331 -16.09 4.68 -28.55
CA ILE A 331 -16.70 4.09 -27.36
C ILE A 331 -15.64 3.27 -26.64
N SER A 332 -15.39 3.57 -25.37
CA SER A 332 -14.53 2.79 -24.48
C SER A 332 -15.29 2.41 -23.21
N LEU A 333 -15.45 1.11 -23.00
CA LEU A 333 -16.23 0.54 -21.90
C LEU A 333 -15.32 -0.29 -20.99
N THR A 334 -15.30 0.01 -19.70
CA THR A 334 -14.50 -0.74 -18.71
C THR A 334 -15.35 -1.09 -17.49
N ASN A 335 -15.41 -2.36 -17.15
CA ASN A 335 -16.11 -2.88 -15.95
C ASN A 335 -17.59 -2.46 -15.90
N LEU A 336 -18.36 -2.83 -16.94
CA LEU A 336 -19.80 -2.65 -17.04
C LEU A 336 -20.53 -4.00 -17.12
N PRO A 337 -20.52 -4.82 -16.06
CA PRO A 337 -21.06 -6.18 -16.09
C PRO A 337 -22.59 -6.23 -16.28
N GLY A 338 -23.28 -5.11 -16.00
CA GLY A 338 -24.75 -4.99 -16.18
C GLY A 338 -25.18 -4.65 -17.60
N LEU A 339 -24.26 -4.22 -18.49
CA LEU A 339 -24.61 -3.73 -19.81
C LEU A 339 -25.10 -4.87 -20.72
N GLN A 340 -26.32 -4.75 -21.20
CA GLN A 340 -27.00 -5.75 -22.03
C GLN A 340 -27.29 -5.28 -23.45
N THR A 341 -27.48 -3.97 -23.65
CA THR A 341 -27.77 -3.41 -24.95
C THR A 341 -26.87 -2.23 -25.28
N LEU A 342 -26.23 -2.28 -26.46
CA LEU A 342 -25.45 -1.18 -27.01
C LEU A 342 -26.01 -0.77 -28.39
N VAL A 343 -26.43 0.49 -28.48
CA VAL A 343 -26.89 1.08 -29.77
C VAL A 343 -25.77 1.97 -30.32
N MET A 344 -25.26 1.65 -31.49
CA MET A 344 -24.19 2.36 -32.17
C MET A 344 -24.72 3.22 -33.31
N GLY A 345 -24.46 4.55 -33.25
CA GLY A 345 -24.73 5.48 -34.32
C GLY A 345 -23.86 5.26 -35.54
N LYS A 346 -24.13 6.00 -36.64
CA LYS A 346 -23.45 5.80 -37.92
C LYS A 346 -21.97 6.13 -37.92
N ASN A 347 -21.52 7.09 -37.09
CA ASN A 347 -20.15 7.56 -37.08
C ASN A 347 -19.24 6.83 -36.10
N VAL A 348 -19.77 5.88 -35.31
CA VAL A 348 -18.93 5.06 -34.42
C VAL A 348 -17.94 4.27 -35.25
N ASN A 349 -16.65 4.60 -35.10
CA ASN A 349 -15.52 4.01 -35.81
C ASN A 349 -14.47 3.36 -34.89
N SER A 350 -14.64 3.50 -33.56
CA SER A 350 -13.79 2.90 -32.55
C SER A 350 -14.62 2.32 -31.42
N PHE A 351 -14.38 1.05 -31.09
CA PHE A 351 -15.06 0.35 -30.01
C PHE A 351 -14.06 -0.49 -29.22
N GLY A 352 -13.79 -0.06 -27.98
CA GLY A 352 -12.95 -0.78 -27.02
C GLY A 352 -13.76 -1.19 -25.80
N PHE A 353 -13.44 -2.35 -25.23
CA PHE A 353 -14.08 -2.83 -24.03
C PHE A 353 -13.13 -3.67 -23.19
N ARG A 354 -13.33 -3.61 -21.86
CA ARG A 354 -12.64 -4.45 -20.88
C ARG A 354 -13.61 -4.74 -19.73
N ASP A 355 -13.65 -5.99 -19.27
CA ASP A 355 -14.56 -6.43 -18.18
C ASP A 355 -16.04 -6.07 -18.44
N THR A 356 -16.45 -6.10 -19.72
CA THR A 356 -17.79 -5.74 -20.21
C THR A 356 -18.26 -6.79 -21.21
N TYR A 357 -18.66 -7.97 -20.70
CA TYR A 357 -18.79 -9.20 -21.50
C TYR A 357 -20.25 -9.69 -21.63
N ASN A 358 -21.22 -8.95 -21.07
CA ASN A 358 -22.60 -9.39 -21.00
C ASN A 358 -23.52 -8.68 -22.01
N ILE A 359 -22.95 -7.94 -22.99
CA ILE A 359 -23.76 -7.31 -24.02
C ILE A 359 -24.41 -8.40 -24.86
N ALA A 360 -25.74 -8.45 -24.76
CA ALA A 360 -26.57 -9.46 -25.41
C ALA A 360 -27.09 -8.99 -26.78
N ASP A 361 -27.27 -7.68 -26.91
CA ASP A 361 -27.86 -7.09 -28.12
C ASP A 361 -27.10 -5.85 -28.57
N PHE A 362 -26.75 -5.83 -29.86
CA PHE A 362 -26.17 -4.70 -30.55
C PHE A 362 -27.15 -4.19 -31.60
N GLU A 363 -27.50 -2.93 -31.50
CA GLU A 363 -28.23 -2.22 -32.57
C GLU A 363 -27.23 -1.31 -33.29
N ILE A 364 -26.84 -1.67 -34.49
CA ILE A 364 -25.86 -0.91 -35.29
C ILE A 364 -26.62 -0.20 -36.41
N SER A 365 -26.37 1.11 -36.56
CA SER A 365 -26.97 1.89 -37.68
C SER A 365 -26.64 1.25 -39.02
N SER A 366 -27.61 1.15 -39.91
CA SER A 366 -27.40 0.65 -41.27
C SER A 366 -26.45 1.52 -42.11
N GLU A 367 -26.21 2.77 -41.66
CA GLU A 367 -25.28 3.71 -42.25
C GLU A 367 -23.90 3.67 -41.60
N ASN A 368 -23.64 2.79 -40.63
CA ASN A 368 -22.32 2.63 -40.04
C ASN A 368 -21.38 1.92 -41.00
N GLU A 369 -20.29 2.60 -41.38
CA GLU A 369 -19.33 2.10 -42.32
C GLU A 369 -18.25 1.18 -41.72
N THR A 370 -18.09 1.24 -40.36
CA THR A 370 -17.02 0.50 -39.67
C THR A 370 -17.53 -0.81 -39.06
N PHE A 371 -18.68 -0.79 -38.39
CA PHE A 371 -19.19 -1.97 -37.69
C PHE A 371 -20.41 -2.58 -38.39
N VAL A 372 -20.46 -3.91 -38.39
CA VAL A 372 -21.57 -4.69 -38.97
C VAL A 372 -21.85 -5.91 -38.10
N LYS A 373 -23.03 -6.47 -38.18
CA LYS A 373 -23.36 -7.76 -37.53
C LYS A 373 -23.44 -8.87 -38.57
N ASP A 374 -22.94 -10.07 -38.21
CA ASP A 374 -23.20 -11.28 -38.95
C ASP A 374 -24.65 -11.82 -38.72
N ALA A 375 -24.99 -12.95 -39.33
CA ALA A 375 -26.28 -13.60 -39.17
C ALA A 375 -26.59 -14.09 -37.74
N ASN A 376 -25.54 -14.27 -36.91
CA ASN A 376 -25.64 -14.68 -35.52
C ASN A 376 -25.69 -13.48 -34.54
N GLY A 377 -25.59 -12.25 -35.06
CA GLY A 377 -25.51 -11.02 -34.28
C GLY A 377 -24.12 -10.70 -33.78
N VAL A 378 -23.11 -11.44 -34.19
CA VAL A 378 -21.70 -11.20 -33.84
C VAL A 378 -21.23 -9.93 -34.52
N VAL A 379 -20.55 -9.05 -33.78
CA VAL A 379 -20.10 -7.74 -34.27
C VAL A 379 -18.74 -7.88 -34.93
N MET A 380 -18.68 -7.39 -36.16
CA MET A 380 -17.48 -7.33 -36.99
C MET A 380 -17.07 -5.89 -37.27
N GLU A 381 -15.76 -5.65 -37.33
CA GLU A 381 -15.17 -4.38 -37.80
C GLU A 381 -14.68 -4.55 -39.25
N ARG A 382 -15.03 -3.60 -40.13
CA ARG A 382 -14.48 -3.56 -41.50
C ARG A 382 -13.12 -2.91 -41.50
N ASP A 383 -12.13 -3.61 -41.98
CA ASP A 383 -10.76 -3.09 -42.15
C ASP A 383 -10.41 -2.94 -43.63
N ASN A 384 -10.32 -1.71 -44.09
CA ASN A 384 -9.98 -1.36 -45.49
C ASN A 384 -8.54 -0.88 -45.67
N ARG A 385 -7.69 -1.01 -44.62
CA ARG A 385 -6.34 -0.41 -44.63
C ARG A 385 -5.40 -0.99 -45.68
N TRP A 386 -5.66 -2.18 -46.17
CA TRP A 386 -4.79 -2.88 -47.14
C TRP A 386 -5.39 -3.01 -48.52
N GLY A 387 -6.49 -2.32 -48.83
CA GLY A 387 -7.12 -2.31 -50.16
C GLY A 387 -8.13 -3.44 -50.43
N ASP A 388 -8.21 -4.44 -49.60
CA ASP A 388 -9.24 -5.47 -49.59
C ASP A 388 -10.09 -5.30 -48.35
N GLU A 389 -11.42 -5.31 -48.52
CA GLU A 389 -12.34 -5.25 -47.40
C GLU A 389 -12.26 -6.57 -46.60
N ARG A 390 -11.86 -6.45 -45.31
CA ARG A 390 -11.79 -7.59 -44.40
C ARG A 390 -12.71 -7.37 -43.26
N LEU A 391 -13.35 -8.43 -42.80
CA LEU A 391 -14.17 -8.44 -41.57
C LEU A 391 -13.31 -8.98 -40.43
N ILE A 392 -13.20 -8.18 -39.33
CA ILE A 392 -12.45 -8.57 -38.17
C ILE A 392 -13.44 -8.81 -37.03
N LEU A 393 -13.36 -9.97 -36.38
CA LEU A 393 -14.14 -10.30 -35.20
C LEU A 393 -13.90 -9.25 -34.09
N SER A 394 -14.96 -8.53 -33.70
CA SER A 394 -14.91 -7.50 -32.68
C SER A 394 -15.58 -7.93 -31.39
N TYR A 395 -16.81 -8.49 -31.44
CA TYR A 395 -17.53 -8.88 -30.20
C TYR A 395 -18.53 -10.02 -30.46
N ILE A 396 -18.52 -11.03 -29.58
CA ILE A 396 -19.52 -12.11 -29.58
C ILE A 396 -20.57 -11.81 -28.52
N PRO A 397 -21.85 -11.53 -28.87
CA PRO A 397 -22.89 -11.23 -27.89
C PRO A 397 -23.13 -12.36 -26.90
N ALA A 398 -23.52 -12.01 -25.68
CA ALA A 398 -23.81 -12.97 -24.62
C ALA A 398 -24.94 -13.97 -24.90
N THR A 399 -25.75 -13.71 -25.92
CA THR A 399 -26.78 -14.63 -26.41
C THR A 399 -26.23 -15.76 -27.27
N VAL A 400 -25.02 -15.62 -27.78
CA VAL A 400 -24.41 -16.63 -28.65
C VAL A 400 -23.70 -17.68 -27.78
N SER A 401 -24.15 -18.92 -27.87
CA SER A 401 -23.55 -20.02 -27.08
C SER A 401 -22.61 -20.92 -27.87
N ASN A 402 -22.68 -20.87 -29.20
CA ASN A 402 -21.82 -21.63 -30.11
C ASN A 402 -21.47 -20.73 -31.29
N TYR A 403 -20.16 -20.63 -31.62
CA TYR A 403 -19.71 -19.84 -32.74
C TYR A 403 -18.66 -20.59 -33.56
N CYS A 404 -18.80 -20.54 -34.86
CA CYS A 404 -17.81 -21.03 -35.83
C CYS A 404 -17.25 -19.80 -36.55
N ILE A 405 -15.98 -19.51 -36.39
CA ILE A 405 -15.30 -18.38 -37.05
C ILE A 405 -15.20 -18.71 -38.56
N PRO A 406 -15.84 -17.93 -39.45
CA PRO A 406 -15.77 -18.14 -40.89
C PRO A 406 -14.37 -18.00 -41.42
N LYS A 407 -14.08 -18.66 -42.57
CA LYS A 407 -12.75 -18.60 -43.19
C LYS A 407 -12.37 -17.21 -43.71
N ASP A 408 -13.37 -16.39 -44.03
CA ASP A 408 -13.18 -15.05 -44.61
C ASP A 408 -13.06 -13.95 -43.54
N GLU A 409 -13.18 -14.31 -42.24
CA GLU A 409 -13.01 -13.38 -41.14
C GLU A 409 -11.59 -13.40 -40.61
N ASP A 410 -11.03 -12.22 -40.39
CA ASP A 410 -9.74 -12.05 -39.72
C ASP A 410 -9.93 -12.00 -38.18
N ILE A 411 -8.89 -12.42 -37.48
CA ILE A 411 -8.82 -12.35 -36.04
C ILE A 411 -7.71 -11.37 -35.70
N ARG A 412 -8.08 -10.30 -35.02
CA ARG A 412 -7.09 -9.39 -34.45
C ARG A 412 -6.63 -9.92 -33.10
N GLU A 413 -5.37 -9.71 -32.72
CA GLU A 413 -4.96 -9.83 -31.32
C GLU A 413 -5.71 -8.81 -30.48
N VAL A 414 -6.88 -9.13 -30.02
CA VAL A 414 -7.66 -8.32 -29.10
C VAL A 414 -7.59 -9.02 -27.74
N THR A 415 -7.50 -8.25 -26.71
CA THR A 415 -7.72 -8.65 -25.33
C THR A 415 -9.13 -9.18 -25.19
N TYR A 416 -9.27 -10.48 -25.27
CA TYR A 416 -10.58 -11.08 -25.29
C TYR A 416 -11.15 -11.28 -23.95
N ALA A 417 -12.14 -10.75 -23.95
CA ALA A 417 -13.25 -10.87 -23.18
C ALA A 417 -13.78 -12.28 -23.20
N HIS A 418 -13.74 -12.85 -22.09
CA HIS A 418 -14.38 -14.07 -21.73
C HIS A 418 -15.86 -13.97 -22.10
N TRP A 419 -16.20 -14.40 -23.29
CA TRP A 419 -17.57 -14.54 -23.73
C TRP A 419 -18.30 -15.52 -22.79
N SER A 420 -18.82 -14.98 -21.70
CA SER A 420 -19.22 -15.71 -20.50
C SER A 420 -20.28 -16.81 -20.77
N ASN A 421 -20.95 -16.75 -21.89
CA ASN A 421 -21.98 -17.71 -22.30
C ASN A 421 -21.58 -18.58 -23.49
N LEU A 422 -20.48 -18.26 -24.18
CA LEU A 422 -19.99 -19.07 -25.28
C LEU A 422 -19.48 -20.42 -24.72
N LYS A 423 -19.97 -21.52 -25.25
CA LYS A 423 -19.62 -22.91 -24.87
C LYS A 423 -18.79 -23.63 -25.91
N THR A 424 -18.97 -23.28 -27.18
CA THR A 424 -18.28 -23.91 -28.29
C THR A 424 -17.72 -22.85 -29.21
N LEU A 425 -16.44 -22.95 -29.47
CA LEU A 425 -15.72 -22.17 -30.47
C LEU A 425 -15.10 -23.14 -31.47
N THR A 426 -15.34 -22.92 -32.76
CA THR A 426 -14.73 -23.64 -33.88
C THR A 426 -14.28 -22.64 -34.91
N MET A 427 -13.55 -23.09 -35.91
CA MET A 427 -13.09 -22.28 -37.05
C MET A 427 -13.17 -23.09 -38.33
N GLU A 428 -13.62 -22.49 -39.42
CA GLU A 428 -13.56 -23.10 -40.73
C GLU A 428 -12.10 -23.25 -41.20
N GLU A 429 -11.85 -24.31 -41.98
CA GLU A 429 -10.52 -24.55 -42.55
C GLU A 429 -10.07 -23.38 -43.43
N ARG A 430 -8.88 -22.89 -43.20
CA ARG A 430 -8.25 -21.78 -43.93
C ARG A 430 -6.99 -22.29 -44.63
N ASP A 431 -6.76 -21.86 -45.86
CA ASP A 431 -5.46 -22.02 -46.48
C ASP A 431 -4.48 -20.97 -45.96
N GLN A 432 -3.69 -21.37 -44.97
CA GLN A 432 -2.70 -20.51 -44.30
C GLN A 432 -1.28 -21.05 -44.47
N THR A 433 -1.04 -21.89 -45.52
CA THR A 433 0.24 -22.58 -45.69
C THR A 433 1.43 -21.64 -45.81
N ASP A 434 1.20 -20.44 -46.38
CA ASP A 434 2.23 -19.44 -46.63
C ASP A 434 2.18 -18.23 -45.70
N SER A 435 1.29 -18.25 -44.69
CA SER A 435 1.13 -17.13 -43.76
C SER A 435 2.18 -17.15 -42.66
N TYR A 436 2.74 -15.95 -42.37
CA TYR A 436 3.63 -15.73 -41.24
C TYR A 436 2.93 -16.07 -39.89
N GLU A 437 1.68 -15.68 -39.77
CA GLU A 437 0.82 -15.96 -38.64
C GLU A 437 -0.32 -16.89 -39.05
N ARG A 438 -0.57 -17.91 -38.24
CA ARG A 438 -1.69 -18.83 -38.43
C ARG A 438 -2.57 -18.83 -37.18
N TYR A 439 -3.86 -18.72 -37.38
CA TYR A 439 -4.85 -18.91 -36.33
C TYR A 439 -5.58 -20.23 -36.55
N PHE A 440 -5.82 -20.95 -35.48
CA PHE A 440 -6.63 -22.17 -35.51
C PHE A 440 -7.33 -22.38 -34.15
N VAL A 441 -8.45 -23.11 -34.18
CA VAL A 441 -9.17 -23.51 -32.98
C VAL A 441 -9.04 -25.03 -32.82
N LYS A 442 -8.62 -25.45 -31.64
CA LYS A 442 -8.54 -26.86 -31.25
C LYS A 442 -9.03 -27.01 -29.81
N ASN A 443 -9.89 -27.99 -29.54
CA ASN A 443 -10.51 -28.23 -28.23
C ASN A 443 -11.18 -26.95 -27.64
N ASN A 444 -11.88 -26.17 -28.47
CA ASN A 444 -12.46 -24.87 -28.12
C ASN A 444 -11.45 -23.74 -27.75
N VAL A 445 -10.16 -23.99 -27.83
CA VAL A 445 -9.14 -22.97 -27.57
C VAL A 445 -8.68 -22.37 -28.89
N LEU A 446 -8.65 -21.03 -28.94
CA LEU A 446 -8.07 -20.28 -30.06
C LEU A 446 -6.56 -20.19 -29.87
N TYR A 447 -5.81 -20.58 -30.89
CA TYR A 447 -4.37 -20.53 -30.94
C TYR A 447 -3.85 -19.66 -32.06
N LYS A 448 -2.66 -19.10 -31.85
CA LYS A 448 -1.84 -18.45 -32.86
C LYS A 448 -0.50 -19.16 -32.95
N SER A 449 0.00 -19.34 -34.16
CA SER A 449 1.31 -19.93 -34.42
C SER A 449 2.09 -19.07 -35.42
N TYR A 450 3.39 -18.95 -35.19
CA TYR A 450 4.32 -18.26 -36.14
C TYR A 450 5.17 -19.29 -36.87
N TYR A 451 5.13 -19.29 -38.19
CA TYR A 451 5.90 -20.25 -39.03
C TYR A 451 5.78 -21.72 -38.62
N GLY A 452 4.70 -22.11 -37.94
CA GLY A 452 4.51 -23.45 -37.42
C GLY A 452 5.36 -23.82 -36.19
N ASN A 453 6.01 -22.88 -35.54
CA ASN A 453 6.86 -23.09 -34.39
C ASN A 453 6.05 -22.98 -33.07
N GLY A 454 5.42 -24.09 -32.70
CA GLY A 454 4.58 -24.12 -31.47
C GLY A 454 3.26 -23.36 -31.64
N ALA A 455 2.51 -23.27 -30.58
CA ALA A 455 1.24 -22.58 -30.55
C ALA A 455 1.10 -21.73 -29.28
N ILE A 456 0.63 -20.49 -29.45
CA ILE A 456 0.28 -19.57 -28.38
C ILE A 456 -1.21 -19.71 -28.13
N ALA A 457 -1.63 -20.14 -26.95
CA ALA A 457 -3.04 -20.13 -26.58
C ALA A 457 -3.50 -18.69 -26.35
N ILE A 458 -4.47 -18.23 -27.16
CA ILE A 458 -4.95 -16.84 -27.17
C ILE A 458 -6.16 -16.67 -26.26
N ASP A 459 -7.19 -17.53 -26.48
CA ASP A 459 -8.47 -17.42 -25.76
C ASP A 459 -9.27 -18.72 -25.80
N ALA A 460 -10.29 -18.82 -24.92
CA ALA A 460 -11.25 -19.91 -24.90
C ALA A 460 -12.62 -19.38 -24.45
N PRO A 461 -13.73 -20.08 -24.81
CA PRO A 461 -15.08 -19.70 -24.41
C PRO A 461 -15.24 -19.63 -22.87
N GLY A 462 -15.78 -18.54 -22.35
CA GLY A 462 -15.99 -18.35 -20.91
C GLY A 462 -17.07 -19.27 -20.29
N GLY A 463 -17.85 -19.95 -21.10
CA GLY A 463 -18.90 -20.88 -20.67
C GLY A 463 -18.44 -22.35 -20.55
N ILE A 464 -17.17 -22.68 -20.86
CA ILE A 464 -16.67 -24.07 -20.79
C ILE A 464 -16.39 -24.50 -19.36
N THR A 465 -16.57 -25.79 -19.12
CA THR A 465 -16.20 -26.46 -17.85
C THR A 465 -14.93 -27.28 -17.96
N ASP A 466 -14.57 -27.70 -19.17
CA ASP A 466 -13.43 -28.54 -19.46
C ASP A 466 -12.51 -27.80 -20.45
N LEU A 467 -11.30 -27.55 -20.02
CA LEU A 467 -10.27 -26.84 -20.79
C LEU A 467 -9.15 -27.80 -21.13
N THR A 468 -8.98 -28.11 -22.41
CA THR A 468 -7.93 -29.01 -22.91
C THR A 468 -7.01 -28.26 -23.86
N PHE A 469 -5.74 -28.15 -23.52
CA PHE A 469 -4.72 -27.52 -24.34
C PHE A 469 -4.11 -28.51 -25.33
N CYS A 470 -3.81 -28.05 -26.54
CA CYS A 470 -3.17 -28.87 -27.56
C CYS A 470 -1.69 -29.16 -27.22
N LYS A 471 -1.18 -30.26 -27.79
CA LYS A 471 0.23 -30.67 -27.57
C LYS A 471 1.26 -29.69 -28.11
N GLU A 472 0.89 -28.92 -29.13
CA GLU A 472 1.74 -27.92 -29.77
C GLU A 472 1.87 -26.63 -28.95
N MET A 473 1.05 -26.45 -27.90
CA MET A 473 1.09 -25.23 -27.07
C MET A 473 2.44 -25.10 -26.35
N ASN A 474 3.12 -23.99 -26.58
CA ASN A 474 4.39 -23.65 -25.91
C ASN A 474 4.35 -22.30 -25.20
N GLN A 475 3.25 -21.53 -25.35
CA GLN A 475 3.05 -20.26 -24.69
C GLN A 475 1.56 -20.00 -24.43
N VAL A 476 1.26 -19.25 -23.41
CA VAL A 476 -0.04 -18.64 -23.16
C VAL A 476 0.08 -17.16 -23.40
N TYR A 477 -0.88 -16.57 -24.12
CA TYR A 477 -0.90 -15.13 -24.36
C TYR A 477 -1.14 -14.39 -23.04
N ASP A 478 -0.27 -13.43 -22.78
CA ASP A 478 -0.30 -12.61 -21.56
C ASP A 478 -0.43 -11.15 -21.95
N VAL A 479 -1.51 -10.52 -21.53
CA VAL A 479 -1.77 -9.11 -21.81
C VAL A 479 -1.52 -8.32 -20.54
N TYR A 480 -0.52 -7.45 -20.55
CA TYR A 480 -0.14 -6.62 -19.42
C TYR A 480 0.14 -7.39 -18.13
N GLY A 481 0.66 -8.61 -18.23
CA GLY A 481 0.91 -9.48 -17.08
C GLY A 481 -0.31 -10.28 -16.58
N TYR A 482 -1.48 -10.11 -17.22
CA TYR A 482 -2.69 -10.87 -16.92
C TYR A 482 -2.87 -12.00 -17.92
N SER A 483 -2.78 -13.23 -17.46
CA SER A 483 -3.20 -14.37 -18.27
C SER A 483 -4.74 -14.42 -18.33
N TRP A 484 -5.29 -14.42 -19.57
CA TRP A 484 -6.74 -14.59 -19.76
C TRP A 484 -7.28 -15.89 -19.11
N LEU A 485 -6.43 -16.90 -18.92
CA LEU A 485 -6.78 -18.15 -18.26
C LEU A 485 -7.31 -17.96 -16.83
N ASN A 486 -6.82 -16.99 -16.11
CA ASN A 486 -7.23 -16.73 -14.72
C ASN A 486 -8.68 -16.23 -14.61
N LEU A 487 -9.25 -15.84 -15.71
CA LEU A 487 -10.61 -15.30 -15.77
C LEU A 487 -11.67 -16.35 -16.10
N LEU A 488 -11.30 -17.59 -16.43
CA LEU A 488 -12.23 -18.69 -16.77
C LEU A 488 -12.87 -19.29 -15.50
N SER A 489 -13.83 -18.56 -14.93
CA SER A 489 -14.45 -18.86 -13.63
C SER A 489 -15.30 -20.15 -13.59
N LYS A 490 -15.65 -20.73 -14.74
CA LYS A 490 -16.49 -21.95 -14.85
C LYS A 490 -15.68 -23.22 -15.07
N VAL A 491 -14.38 -23.12 -15.33
CA VAL A 491 -13.53 -24.27 -15.60
C VAL A 491 -13.39 -25.15 -14.36
N GLN A 492 -13.73 -26.42 -14.51
CA GLN A 492 -13.62 -27.44 -13.46
C GLN A 492 -12.50 -28.45 -13.75
N ASN A 493 -12.22 -28.70 -15.03
CA ASN A 493 -11.19 -29.62 -15.45
C ASN A 493 -10.19 -28.95 -16.40
N ILE A 494 -8.91 -29.09 -16.09
CA ILE A 494 -7.81 -28.61 -16.93
C ILE A 494 -7.04 -29.84 -17.38
N SER A 495 -6.71 -29.92 -18.66
CA SER A 495 -5.87 -30.97 -19.23
C SER A 495 -4.99 -30.42 -20.34
N VAL A 496 -3.94 -31.16 -20.65
CA VAL A 496 -3.01 -30.90 -21.76
C VAL A 496 -2.89 -32.21 -22.54
N GLU A 497 -2.94 -32.13 -23.89
CA GLU A 497 -2.78 -33.29 -24.74
C GLU A 497 -1.41 -33.96 -24.51
N GLU A 498 -1.38 -35.30 -24.57
CA GLU A 498 -0.17 -36.08 -24.45
C GLU A 498 0.89 -35.65 -25.48
N GLY A 499 2.14 -35.53 -25.03
CA GLY A 499 3.26 -35.10 -25.85
C GLY A 499 3.56 -33.60 -25.78
N ASN A 500 2.84 -32.80 -25.00
CA ASN A 500 3.28 -31.42 -24.72
C ASN A 500 4.52 -31.45 -23.80
N THR A 501 5.58 -30.73 -24.22
CA THR A 501 6.88 -30.69 -23.50
C THR A 501 7.03 -29.46 -22.61
N THR A 502 6.17 -28.46 -22.78
CA THR A 502 6.26 -27.17 -22.09
C THR A 502 5.28 -27.07 -20.92
N PHE A 503 4.07 -27.62 -21.12
CA PHE A 503 3.02 -27.54 -20.12
C PHE A 503 2.60 -28.91 -19.60
N SER A 504 2.21 -28.92 -18.33
CA SER A 504 1.64 -30.11 -17.68
C SER A 504 0.59 -29.67 -16.66
N VAL A 505 -0.25 -30.60 -16.23
CA VAL A 505 -1.21 -30.36 -15.14
C VAL A 505 -0.70 -31.05 -13.88
N VAL A 506 -0.58 -30.31 -12.79
CA VAL A 506 -0.19 -30.82 -11.47
C VAL A 506 -1.27 -30.45 -10.46
N GLY A 507 -2.03 -31.46 -10.00
CA GLY A 507 -3.22 -31.22 -9.17
C GLY A 507 -4.26 -30.35 -9.89
N ASP A 508 -4.59 -29.21 -9.32
CA ASP A 508 -5.56 -28.25 -9.87
C ASP A 508 -4.93 -27.13 -10.70
N TYR A 509 -3.67 -27.28 -11.11
CA TYR A 509 -2.88 -26.22 -11.73
C TYR A 509 -2.37 -26.61 -13.11
N LEU A 510 -2.51 -25.69 -14.07
CA LEU A 510 -1.70 -25.70 -15.29
C LEU A 510 -0.32 -25.13 -14.95
N CYS A 511 0.70 -25.92 -15.19
CA CYS A 511 2.09 -25.58 -14.92
C CYS A 511 2.90 -25.48 -16.19
N GLN A 512 3.69 -24.42 -16.31
CA GLN A 512 4.69 -24.25 -17.35
C GLN A 512 6.07 -24.66 -16.81
N LYS A 513 6.78 -25.46 -17.58
CA LYS A 513 8.18 -25.80 -17.32
C LYS A 513 9.07 -24.64 -17.73
N VAL A 514 9.75 -24.03 -16.76
CA VAL A 514 10.65 -22.87 -16.99
C VAL A 514 12.05 -23.26 -16.58
N TYR A 515 12.98 -23.23 -17.55
CA TYR A 515 14.38 -23.55 -17.27
C TYR A 515 15.08 -22.40 -16.54
N MET A 516 16.04 -22.74 -15.71
CA MET A 516 16.81 -21.76 -14.96
C MET A 516 17.69 -20.93 -15.91
N PRO A 517 18.07 -19.69 -15.53
CA PRO A 517 18.90 -18.84 -16.39
C PRO A 517 20.18 -19.54 -16.88
N GLY A 518 20.46 -19.47 -18.19
CA GLY A 518 21.60 -20.12 -18.82
C GLY A 518 21.37 -21.54 -19.31
N TYR A 519 20.16 -22.09 -19.13
CA TYR A 519 19.78 -23.41 -19.60
C TYR A 519 18.66 -23.32 -20.64
N THR A 520 18.69 -24.19 -21.66
CA THR A 520 17.78 -24.14 -22.80
C THR A 520 16.74 -25.27 -22.80
N GLY A 521 16.96 -26.30 -21.99
CA GLY A 521 16.16 -27.52 -21.98
C GLY A 521 16.54 -28.52 -23.07
N GLU A 522 17.64 -28.30 -23.76
CA GLU A 522 18.18 -29.24 -24.75
C GLU A 522 18.76 -30.51 -24.07
N ASN A 523 19.11 -30.40 -22.78
CA ASN A 523 19.63 -31.50 -22.00
C ASN A 523 18.56 -31.91 -20.94
N GLU A 524 18.34 -33.20 -20.76
CA GLU A 524 17.42 -33.77 -19.78
C GLU A 524 17.78 -33.37 -18.33
N TRP A 525 19.03 -33.03 -18.08
CA TRP A 525 19.56 -32.60 -16.77
C TRP A 525 19.52 -31.09 -16.57
N ASP A 526 18.97 -30.31 -17.52
CA ASP A 526 18.84 -28.86 -17.35
C ASP A 526 17.86 -28.54 -16.21
N PRO A 527 18.31 -27.78 -15.18
CA PRO A 527 17.47 -27.45 -14.04
C PRO A 527 16.28 -26.58 -14.44
N TYR A 528 15.10 -26.93 -13.92
CA TYR A 528 13.87 -26.21 -14.20
C TYR A 528 13.00 -26.03 -12.96
N LYS A 529 12.13 -25.05 -13.00
CA LYS A 529 11.01 -24.86 -12.08
C LYS A 529 9.68 -25.02 -12.81
N LEU A 530 8.63 -25.34 -12.07
CA LEU A 530 7.26 -25.29 -12.59
C LEU A 530 6.60 -23.99 -12.17
N LYS A 531 6.24 -23.19 -13.15
CA LYS A 531 5.47 -21.95 -12.95
C LYS A 531 3.98 -22.27 -13.04
N LEU A 532 3.23 -21.97 -11.98
CA LEU A 532 1.76 -22.06 -11.98
C LEU A 532 1.21 -20.96 -12.88
N VAL A 533 0.60 -21.32 -13.98
CA VAL A 533 0.06 -20.35 -14.96
C VAL A 533 -1.43 -20.14 -14.77
N MET A 534 -2.14 -21.22 -14.39
CA MET A 534 -3.58 -21.17 -14.13
C MET A 534 -3.93 -22.10 -12.97
N ALA A 535 -4.90 -21.68 -12.16
CA ALA A 535 -5.54 -22.51 -11.14
C ALA A 535 -7.01 -22.70 -11.46
N LYS A 536 -7.59 -23.81 -11.00
CA LYS A 536 -9.06 -23.91 -10.94
C LYS A 536 -9.61 -22.82 -10.02
N PRO A 537 -10.83 -22.33 -10.26
CA PRO A 537 -11.46 -21.34 -9.40
C PRO A 537 -11.52 -21.83 -7.94
N PHE A 538 -10.96 -21.02 -7.04
CA PHE A 538 -10.93 -21.35 -5.62
C PHE A 538 -11.97 -20.53 -4.84
N THR A 539 -12.89 -21.22 -4.19
CA THR A 539 -13.98 -20.63 -3.39
C THR A 539 -13.91 -21.02 -1.90
N GLY A 540 -12.85 -21.73 -1.51
CA GLY A 540 -12.61 -22.11 -0.12
C GLY A 540 -12.04 -20.97 0.72
N THR A 541 -11.99 -21.17 2.03
CA THR A 541 -11.44 -20.15 2.96
C THR A 541 -9.97 -20.39 3.30
N THR A 542 -9.48 -21.62 3.19
CA THR A 542 -8.08 -21.99 3.46
C THR A 542 -7.47 -22.57 2.20
N LEU A 543 -6.49 -21.89 1.62
CA LEU A 543 -5.74 -22.33 0.45
C LEU A 543 -4.40 -22.90 0.91
N SER A 544 -4.16 -24.17 0.56
CA SER A 544 -2.89 -24.86 0.80
C SER A 544 -2.17 -25.11 -0.52
N LEU A 545 -1.09 -24.37 -0.78
CA LEU A 545 -0.31 -24.50 -2.00
C LEU A 545 0.82 -25.52 -1.81
N PHE A 546 0.67 -26.70 -2.40
CA PHE A 546 1.68 -27.75 -2.42
C PHE A 546 2.31 -28.08 -1.06
N THR A 547 1.49 -28.07 -0.01
CA THR A 547 1.85 -28.62 1.31
C THR A 547 2.07 -30.14 1.23
N THR A 548 1.40 -30.78 0.25
CA THR A 548 1.66 -32.14 -0.19
C THR A 548 1.67 -32.16 -1.72
N LEU A 549 2.61 -32.87 -2.31
CA LEU A 549 2.64 -33.09 -3.76
C LEU A 549 1.75 -34.25 -4.17
N PRO A 550 1.22 -34.26 -5.42
CA PRO A 550 0.49 -35.40 -5.95
C PRO A 550 1.31 -36.69 -5.86
N GLU A 551 0.63 -37.82 -5.67
CA GLU A 551 1.26 -39.12 -5.62
C GLU A 551 2.05 -39.39 -6.93
N GLY A 552 3.30 -39.86 -6.78
CA GLY A 552 4.21 -40.14 -7.91
C GLY A 552 4.90 -38.95 -8.52
N PHE A 553 4.68 -37.69 -7.98
CA PHE A 553 5.42 -36.54 -8.42
C PHE A 553 6.87 -36.58 -7.93
N SER A 554 7.86 -36.56 -8.85
CA SER A 554 9.28 -36.56 -8.48
C SER A 554 9.78 -35.14 -8.18
N THR A 555 10.45 -34.99 -7.05
CA THR A 555 11.18 -33.78 -6.64
C THR A 555 12.67 -33.87 -6.86
N ASP A 556 13.14 -34.94 -7.52
CA ASP A 556 14.55 -35.15 -7.80
C ASP A 556 15.07 -34.16 -8.82
N TYR A 557 16.36 -33.87 -8.74
CA TYR A 557 17.03 -33.06 -9.78
C TYR A 557 16.77 -33.63 -11.18
N PRO A 558 16.41 -32.84 -12.18
CA PRO A 558 16.60 -31.38 -12.28
C PRO A 558 15.43 -30.48 -11.84
N PHE A 559 14.44 -30.98 -11.09
CA PHE A 559 13.38 -30.15 -10.55
C PHE A 559 13.89 -29.27 -9.41
N MET A 560 13.68 -27.95 -9.51
CA MET A 560 14.17 -26.96 -8.53
C MET A 560 13.08 -26.43 -7.60
N GLY A 561 11.81 -26.55 -7.98
CA GLY A 561 10.69 -26.09 -7.18
C GLY A 561 9.54 -25.52 -8.02
N ILE A 562 8.57 -24.95 -7.32
CA ILE A 562 7.35 -24.38 -7.89
C ILE A 562 7.37 -22.86 -7.71
N SER A 563 7.03 -22.12 -8.76
CA SER A 563 6.83 -20.67 -8.76
C SER A 563 5.34 -20.36 -8.88
N ILE A 564 4.81 -19.45 -8.06
CA ILE A 564 3.44 -18.96 -8.18
C ILE A 564 3.44 -17.90 -9.28
N GLY A 565 2.69 -18.11 -10.36
CA GLY A 565 2.62 -17.17 -11.47
C GLY A 565 1.88 -15.89 -11.15
N SER A 566 2.13 -14.85 -11.95
CA SER A 566 1.54 -13.52 -11.77
C SER A 566 0.02 -13.56 -11.77
N TYR A 567 -0.61 -12.78 -10.89
CA TYR A 567 -2.07 -12.57 -10.80
C TYR A 567 -2.90 -13.85 -10.56
N LEU A 568 -2.30 -14.96 -10.12
CA LEU A 568 -2.97 -16.26 -10.06
C LEU A 568 -4.22 -16.27 -9.17
N TYR A 569 -4.19 -15.53 -8.08
CA TYR A 569 -5.30 -15.35 -7.12
C TYR A 569 -5.60 -13.88 -6.85
N ASP A 570 -5.28 -12.99 -7.79
CA ASP A 570 -5.57 -11.56 -7.68
C ASP A 570 -7.05 -11.32 -7.35
N LYS A 571 -7.32 -10.45 -6.37
CA LYS A 571 -8.66 -10.07 -5.91
C LYS A 571 -9.56 -11.24 -5.46
N ASN A 572 -8.98 -12.37 -5.05
CA ASN A 572 -9.77 -13.48 -4.55
C ASN A 572 -10.46 -13.10 -3.22
N ALA A 573 -11.80 -13.04 -3.24
CA ALA A 573 -12.61 -12.63 -2.09
C ALA A 573 -12.88 -13.75 -1.07
N HIS A 574 -12.43 -15.00 -1.33
CA HIS A 574 -12.78 -16.16 -0.50
C HIS A 574 -11.66 -16.57 0.45
N ILE A 575 -10.41 -16.41 0.04
CA ILE A 575 -9.24 -16.86 0.81
C ILE A 575 -9.10 -16.03 2.10
N LYS A 576 -9.10 -16.72 3.24
CA LYS A 576 -8.82 -16.14 4.56
C LYS A 576 -7.47 -16.58 5.11
N GLU A 577 -7.06 -17.81 4.83
CA GLU A 577 -5.80 -18.38 5.25
C GLU A 577 -5.07 -18.99 4.06
N LEU A 578 -3.79 -18.71 3.95
CA LEU A 578 -2.89 -19.23 2.92
C LEU A 578 -1.73 -19.97 3.58
N VAL A 579 -1.52 -21.21 3.17
CA VAL A 579 -0.35 -22.02 3.57
C VAL A 579 0.47 -22.35 2.33
N ILE A 580 1.69 -21.86 2.28
CA ILE A 580 2.64 -22.07 1.18
C ILE A 580 3.58 -23.20 1.57
N GLY A 581 3.53 -24.32 0.84
CA GLY A 581 4.29 -25.53 1.12
C GLY A 581 5.78 -25.39 0.78
N GLU A 582 6.59 -26.35 1.27
CA GLU A 582 8.05 -26.29 1.15
C GLU A 582 8.60 -26.40 -0.28
N ASN A 583 7.79 -26.93 -1.21
CA ASN A 583 8.18 -27.06 -2.63
C ASN A 583 7.95 -25.76 -3.42
N VAL A 584 7.24 -24.78 -2.87
CA VAL A 584 7.03 -23.48 -3.48
C VAL A 584 8.18 -22.55 -3.11
N ILE A 585 8.92 -22.08 -4.12
CA ILE A 585 10.18 -21.36 -3.91
C ILE A 585 10.06 -19.85 -4.04
N GLU A 586 9.08 -19.39 -4.80
CA GLU A 586 8.90 -17.98 -5.10
C GLU A 586 7.47 -17.67 -5.54
N SER A 587 7.13 -16.40 -5.51
CA SER A 587 5.96 -15.84 -6.18
C SER A 587 6.39 -14.78 -7.20
N ASP A 588 5.67 -14.72 -8.32
CA ASP A 588 5.75 -13.61 -9.26
C ASP A 588 4.98 -12.39 -8.73
N GLN A 589 4.74 -11.39 -9.59
CA GLN A 589 4.02 -10.19 -9.20
C GLN A 589 2.52 -10.41 -8.98
N CYS A 590 1.91 -9.67 -8.06
CA CYS A 590 0.46 -9.56 -7.83
C CYS A 590 -0.27 -10.89 -7.59
N CYS A 591 0.40 -11.94 -7.10
CA CYS A 591 -0.19 -13.28 -6.99
C CYS A 591 -1.45 -13.33 -6.11
N PHE A 592 -1.50 -12.53 -5.05
CA PHE A 592 -2.61 -12.42 -4.09
C PHE A 592 -2.95 -10.96 -3.82
N ASN A 593 -2.71 -10.08 -4.81
CA ASN A 593 -3.01 -8.66 -4.69
C ASN A 593 -4.50 -8.44 -4.41
N GLU A 594 -4.83 -7.50 -3.52
CA GLU A 594 -6.21 -7.12 -3.18
C GLU A 594 -7.11 -8.28 -2.68
N CYS A 595 -6.53 -9.35 -2.10
CA CYS A 595 -7.29 -10.38 -1.40
C CYS A 595 -7.81 -9.81 -0.07
N GLU A 596 -8.91 -9.06 -0.11
CA GLU A 596 -9.44 -8.27 1.02
C GLU A 596 -9.80 -9.09 2.27
N ASN A 597 -10.08 -10.39 2.11
CA ASN A 597 -10.46 -11.27 3.21
C ASN A 597 -9.30 -12.13 3.74
N LEU A 598 -8.11 -12.02 3.16
CA LEU A 598 -6.93 -12.75 3.61
C LEU A 598 -6.48 -12.20 4.97
N GLU A 599 -6.46 -13.05 5.99
CA GLU A 599 -6.14 -12.72 7.38
C GLU A 599 -4.77 -13.27 7.80
N LYS A 600 -4.39 -14.45 7.25
CA LYS A 600 -3.18 -15.17 7.65
C LYS A 600 -2.44 -15.80 6.48
N VAL A 601 -1.10 -15.71 6.52
CA VAL A 601 -0.17 -16.38 5.59
C VAL A 601 0.91 -17.12 6.35
N THR A 602 1.17 -18.38 5.97
CA THR A 602 2.24 -19.20 6.54
C THR A 602 3.14 -19.74 5.43
N PHE A 603 4.45 -19.47 5.53
CA PHE A 603 5.47 -20.04 4.66
C PHE A 603 6.14 -21.24 5.34
N SER A 604 6.15 -22.39 4.68
CA SER A 604 6.75 -23.63 5.22
C SER A 604 8.21 -23.81 4.83
N ARG A 605 8.68 -23.09 3.81
CA ARG A 605 10.04 -23.20 3.29
C ARG A 605 11.03 -22.34 4.06
N TYR A 606 12.29 -22.80 4.14
CA TYR A 606 13.41 -22.03 4.72
C TYR A 606 13.66 -20.72 3.99
N GLN A 607 13.70 -20.73 2.65
CA GLN A 607 13.95 -19.56 1.81
C GLN A 607 12.81 -19.36 0.80
N PHE A 608 12.34 -18.14 0.67
CA PHE A 608 11.28 -17.77 -0.28
C PHE A 608 11.53 -16.39 -0.89
N THR A 609 11.34 -16.30 -2.22
CA THR A 609 11.38 -15.02 -2.93
C THR A 609 9.97 -14.48 -3.11
N LEU A 610 9.68 -13.31 -2.55
CA LEU A 610 8.37 -12.67 -2.62
C LEU A 610 8.35 -11.61 -3.70
N GLY A 611 7.54 -11.83 -4.74
CA GLY A 611 7.42 -10.94 -5.89
C GLY A 611 6.72 -9.63 -5.59
N HIS A 612 6.83 -8.69 -6.52
CA HIS A 612 6.27 -7.36 -6.44
C HIS A 612 4.74 -7.40 -6.22
N MET A 613 4.22 -6.61 -5.27
CA MET A 613 2.80 -6.49 -4.94
C MET A 613 2.07 -7.83 -4.66
N SER A 614 2.78 -8.89 -4.24
CA SER A 614 2.17 -10.22 -4.04
C SER A 614 1.01 -10.21 -3.05
N PHE A 615 1.07 -9.41 -1.97
CA PHE A 615 0.02 -9.23 -0.96
C PHE A 615 -0.40 -7.75 -0.80
N TYR A 616 -0.16 -6.94 -1.81
CA TYR A 616 -0.52 -5.52 -1.77
C TYR A 616 -2.03 -5.36 -1.54
N ASN A 617 -2.43 -4.40 -0.69
CA ASN A 617 -3.84 -4.12 -0.35
C ASN A 617 -4.63 -5.30 0.28
N CYS A 618 -3.98 -6.36 0.78
CA CYS A 618 -4.67 -7.36 1.60
C CYS A 618 -5.01 -6.74 2.98
N SER A 619 -6.08 -5.97 3.02
CA SER A 619 -6.38 -5.03 4.13
C SER A 619 -6.59 -5.68 5.50
N LYS A 620 -6.93 -6.98 5.54
CA LYS A 620 -7.12 -7.76 6.77
C LYS A 620 -5.93 -8.63 7.15
N LEU A 621 -4.91 -8.75 6.29
CA LEU A 621 -3.74 -9.59 6.54
C LEU A 621 -2.91 -9.04 7.71
N SER A 622 -3.03 -9.68 8.86
CA SER A 622 -2.37 -9.29 10.12
C SER A 622 -1.41 -10.33 10.68
N ASP A 623 -1.55 -11.61 10.29
CA ASP A 623 -0.72 -12.72 10.76
C ASP A 623 0.11 -13.28 9.60
N ILE A 624 1.43 -13.02 9.61
CA ILE A 624 2.36 -13.53 8.61
C ILE A 624 3.49 -14.29 9.30
N THR A 625 3.55 -15.59 9.08
CA THR A 625 4.71 -16.41 9.47
C THR A 625 5.71 -16.41 8.31
N PHE A 626 6.71 -15.53 8.38
CA PHE A 626 7.75 -15.43 7.35
C PHE A 626 8.69 -16.65 7.31
N PRO A 627 9.31 -16.95 6.14
CA PRO A 627 10.37 -17.95 6.04
C PRO A 627 11.63 -17.50 6.81
N GLU A 628 12.53 -18.42 7.12
CA GLU A 628 13.81 -18.06 7.79
C GLU A 628 14.67 -17.14 6.91
N GLN A 629 14.63 -17.29 5.58
CA GLN A 629 15.22 -16.35 4.62
C GLN A 629 14.15 -15.82 3.67
N LEU A 630 13.67 -14.61 3.95
CA LEU A 630 12.79 -13.88 3.04
C LEU A 630 13.61 -13.02 2.09
N ILE A 631 13.49 -13.26 0.81
CA ILE A 631 14.02 -12.39 -0.24
C ILE A 631 12.84 -11.55 -0.74
N MET A 632 12.83 -10.26 -0.41
CA MET A 632 11.77 -9.34 -0.83
C MET A 632 12.41 -8.16 -1.57
N PRO A 633 12.52 -8.23 -2.89
CA PRO A 633 13.15 -7.18 -3.69
C PRO A 633 12.47 -5.81 -3.52
N ASN A 634 11.16 -5.78 -3.36
CA ASN A 634 10.39 -4.55 -3.22
C ASN A 634 9.38 -4.64 -2.07
N ALA A 635 9.37 -3.65 -1.21
CA ALA A 635 8.48 -3.56 -0.04
C ALA A 635 6.98 -3.49 -0.39
N SER A 636 6.63 -3.11 -1.63
CA SER A 636 5.25 -3.15 -2.12
C SER A 636 4.62 -4.55 -2.07
N ALA A 637 5.46 -5.60 -1.97
CA ALA A 637 5.00 -6.98 -1.87
C ALA A 637 4.00 -7.21 -0.72
N ILE A 638 4.12 -6.47 0.38
CA ILE A 638 3.28 -6.59 1.58
C ILE A 638 2.70 -5.25 2.05
N SER A 639 2.88 -4.18 1.30
CA SER A 639 2.41 -2.86 1.71
C SER A 639 0.87 -2.77 1.72
N ASN A 640 0.32 -1.87 2.53
CA ASN A 640 -1.10 -1.68 2.77
C ASN A 640 -1.84 -2.89 3.40
N THR A 641 -1.11 -3.87 3.95
CA THR A 641 -1.72 -4.93 4.78
C THR A 641 -2.00 -4.43 6.20
N ALA A 642 -2.85 -5.13 6.96
CA ALA A 642 -3.01 -4.84 8.39
C ALA A 642 -1.69 -5.04 9.15
N TRP A 643 -0.91 -6.07 8.80
CA TRP A 643 0.43 -6.30 9.34
C TRP A 643 1.36 -5.09 9.13
N TRP A 644 1.39 -4.54 7.90
CA TRP A 644 2.22 -3.38 7.55
C TRP A 644 1.93 -2.15 8.42
N ARG A 645 0.66 -1.89 8.72
CA ARG A 645 0.21 -0.72 9.50
C ARG A 645 0.61 -0.78 10.97
N THR A 646 0.96 -1.97 11.47
CA THR A 646 1.40 -2.18 12.87
C THR A 646 2.91 -2.09 13.04
N GLN A 647 3.68 -1.92 11.95
CA GLN A 647 5.13 -1.89 12.05
C GLN A 647 5.62 -0.52 12.50
N GLU A 648 6.40 -0.51 13.56
CA GLU A 648 6.97 0.67 14.20
C GLU A 648 8.51 0.57 14.22
N GLY A 649 9.17 1.66 14.59
CA GLY A 649 10.62 1.75 14.74
C GLY A 649 11.31 2.39 13.54
N ASP A 650 12.55 2.81 13.79
CA ASP A 650 13.40 3.54 12.83
C ASP A 650 13.99 2.65 11.74
N MET A 651 14.14 1.36 12.01
CA MET A 651 14.53 0.33 11.04
C MET A 651 13.48 -0.77 11.08
N ARG A 652 12.85 -1.06 9.93
CA ARG A 652 11.73 -2.01 9.86
C ARG A 652 12.07 -3.21 9.00
N TYR A 653 11.66 -4.37 9.48
CA TYR A 653 11.97 -5.66 8.88
C TYR A 653 10.72 -6.50 8.64
N ALA A 654 10.68 -7.17 7.49
CA ALA A 654 9.77 -8.27 7.23
C ALA A 654 10.59 -9.58 7.30
N GLY A 655 10.38 -10.39 8.32
CA GLY A 655 11.31 -11.48 8.60
C GLY A 655 12.74 -10.96 8.78
N ASN A 656 13.66 -11.38 7.93
CA ASN A 656 15.04 -10.92 7.91
C ASN A 656 15.39 -10.02 6.69
N THR A 657 14.38 -9.41 6.09
CA THR A 657 14.53 -8.39 5.04
C THR A 657 14.33 -7.00 5.62
N LEU A 658 15.34 -6.12 5.48
CA LEU A 658 15.24 -4.69 5.78
C LEU A 658 14.48 -4.00 4.64
N TYR A 659 13.37 -3.30 4.97
CA TYR A 659 12.58 -2.61 3.96
C TYR A 659 12.35 -1.12 4.21
N TYR A 660 12.76 -0.61 5.36
CA TYR A 660 12.62 0.82 5.70
C TYR A 660 13.63 1.26 6.74
N VAL A 661 14.20 2.45 6.54
CA VAL A 661 15.03 3.17 7.52
C VAL A 661 14.57 4.62 7.58
N SER A 662 14.28 5.13 8.79
CA SER A 662 13.78 6.49 8.99
C SER A 662 14.87 7.55 8.87
N ASN A 663 14.45 8.81 8.74
CA ASN A 663 15.35 9.98 8.71
C ASN A 663 15.96 10.33 10.09
N GLN A 664 15.66 9.57 11.14
CA GLN A 664 16.24 9.77 12.49
C GLN A 664 17.54 8.98 12.66
N VAL A 665 17.82 8.01 11.81
CA VAL A 665 18.98 7.14 11.91
C VAL A 665 20.21 7.85 11.30
N THR A 666 21.24 8.11 12.13
CA THR A 666 22.50 8.70 11.68
C THR A 666 23.54 7.65 11.30
N ASP A 667 23.49 6.50 11.96
CA ASP A 667 24.40 5.38 11.75
C ASP A 667 23.58 4.12 11.50
N ILE A 668 23.54 3.68 10.24
CA ILE A 668 22.78 2.49 9.82
C ILE A 668 23.67 1.27 10.06
N ASP A 669 23.51 0.63 11.19
CA ASP A 669 24.16 -0.64 11.52
C ASP A 669 23.20 -1.79 11.26
N ILE A 670 23.29 -2.40 10.06
CA ILE A 670 22.42 -3.50 9.67
C ILE A 670 22.76 -4.73 10.51
N PRO A 671 21.81 -5.31 11.26
CA PRO A 671 22.11 -6.44 12.14
C PRO A 671 22.56 -7.68 11.41
N GLN A 672 23.48 -8.43 12.01
CA GLN A 672 23.83 -9.77 11.55
C GLN A 672 22.58 -10.67 11.59
N GLY A 673 22.32 -11.40 10.49
CA GLY A 673 21.10 -12.19 10.26
C GLY A 673 20.14 -11.55 9.26
N THR A 674 20.31 -10.27 8.94
CA THR A 674 19.64 -9.66 7.78
C THR A 674 20.18 -10.30 6.52
N CYS A 675 19.30 -10.84 5.65
CA CYS A 675 19.73 -11.48 4.39
C CYS A 675 19.46 -10.60 3.17
N CYS A 676 18.50 -9.69 3.26
CA CYS A 676 18.03 -8.92 2.11
C CYS A 676 17.80 -7.45 2.52
N VAL A 677 18.13 -6.53 1.61
CA VAL A 677 17.78 -5.10 1.68
C VAL A 677 16.93 -4.78 0.46
N SER A 678 15.67 -4.40 0.69
CA SER A 678 14.69 -4.12 -0.35
C SER A 678 15.01 -2.82 -1.10
N GLU A 679 14.48 -2.70 -2.30
CA GLU A 679 14.48 -1.48 -3.10
C GLU A 679 13.89 -0.30 -2.31
N ASN A 680 14.57 0.85 -2.35
CA ASN A 680 14.20 2.08 -1.65
C ASN A 680 14.14 1.97 -0.10
N ALA A 681 14.69 0.90 0.49
CA ALA A 681 14.70 0.72 1.95
C ALA A 681 15.38 1.87 2.69
N LEU A 682 16.40 2.47 2.08
CA LEU A 682 17.19 3.58 2.66
C LEU A 682 16.76 4.96 2.15
N ASN A 683 15.73 5.06 1.30
CA ASN A 683 15.36 6.31 0.63
C ASN A 683 15.01 7.46 1.61
N GLU A 684 14.44 7.14 2.75
CA GLU A 684 14.09 8.12 3.79
C GLU A 684 15.23 8.41 4.77
N ALA A 685 16.33 7.65 4.75
CA ALA A 685 17.44 7.77 5.69
C ALA A 685 18.34 8.99 5.42
N LYS A 686 17.76 10.18 5.29
CA LYS A 686 18.45 11.43 4.91
C LYS A 686 19.43 11.96 5.97
N ALA A 687 19.35 11.49 7.24
CA ALA A 687 20.30 11.84 8.29
C ALA A 687 21.51 10.89 8.35
N ALA A 688 21.51 9.79 7.61
CA ALA A 688 22.54 8.77 7.68
C ALA A 688 23.92 9.31 7.30
N LYS A 689 24.92 9.05 8.17
CA LYS A 689 26.32 9.39 7.96
C LYS A 689 27.18 8.16 7.72
N SER A 690 26.78 7.03 8.27
CA SER A 690 27.48 5.76 8.09
C SER A 690 26.51 4.62 7.83
N ILE A 691 26.98 3.61 7.06
CA ILE A 691 26.26 2.38 6.80
C ILE A 691 27.22 1.21 7.01
N THR A 692 26.78 0.22 7.81
CA THR A 692 27.51 -1.04 8.01
C THR A 692 26.67 -2.19 7.45
N ILE A 693 27.24 -2.92 6.49
CA ILE A 693 26.62 -4.08 5.84
C ILE A 693 27.30 -5.35 6.40
N PRO A 694 26.58 -6.20 7.13
CA PRO A 694 27.14 -7.41 7.73
C PRO A 694 27.31 -8.55 6.71
N ALA A 695 28.06 -9.58 7.09
CA ALA A 695 28.33 -10.75 6.23
C ALA A 695 27.10 -11.57 5.85
N SER A 696 25.98 -11.39 6.55
CA SER A 696 24.73 -12.12 6.28
C SER A 696 23.89 -11.57 5.13
N VAL A 697 24.19 -10.34 4.66
CA VAL A 697 23.45 -9.71 3.57
C VAL A 697 23.91 -10.28 2.23
N GLU A 698 23.07 -11.08 1.59
CA GLU A 698 23.34 -11.70 0.29
C GLU A 698 22.59 -11.02 -0.86
N TYR A 699 21.51 -10.28 -0.56
CA TYR A 699 20.64 -9.65 -1.54
C TYR A 699 20.53 -8.15 -1.26
N TRP A 700 20.96 -7.33 -2.21
CA TRP A 700 20.90 -5.87 -2.10
C TRP A 700 20.17 -5.28 -3.31
N PHE A 701 18.96 -4.79 -3.10
CA PHE A 701 18.11 -4.17 -4.13
C PHE A 701 18.00 -2.66 -3.98
N ASP A 702 18.53 -2.09 -2.89
CA ASP A 702 18.47 -0.65 -2.65
C ASP A 702 19.46 0.10 -3.56
N HIS A 703 18.99 1.20 -4.13
CA HIS A 703 19.77 2.13 -4.95
C HIS A 703 19.51 3.59 -4.57
N SER A 704 19.14 3.81 -3.29
CA SER A 704 18.84 5.14 -2.76
C SER A 704 20.03 6.07 -2.88
N SER A 705 19.77 7.33 -3.30
CA SER A 705 20.81 8.35 -3.39
C SER A 705 21.00 9.03 -2.03
N LEU A 706 22.01 8.61 -1.25
CA LEU A 706 22.33 9.13 0.07
C LEU A 706 23.63 9.95 0.03
N GLN A 707 23.54 11.16 -0.53
CA GLN A 707 24.69 12.05 -0.73
C GLN A 707 25.42 12.46 0.56
N GLN A 708 24.76 12.37 1.72
CA GLN A 708 25.31 12.73 3.02
C GLN A 708 26.06 11.59 3.73
N VAL A 709 26.04 10.38 3.17
CA VAL A 709 26.81 9.24 3.73
C VAL A 709 28.30 9.46 3.52
N GLU A 710 29.03 9.44 4.60
CA GLU A 710 30.49 9.69 4.64
C GLU A 710 31.29 8.39 4.77
N GLN A 711 30.69 7.33 5.35
CA GLN A 711 31.36 6.04 5.56
C GLN A 711 30.46 4.87 5.17
N LEU A 712 31.03 3.91 4.45
CA LEU A 712 30.41 2.64 4.11
C LEU A 712 31.29 1.48 4.53
N SER A 713 30.78 0.58 5.37
CA SER A 713 31.48 -0.65 5.79
C SER A 713 30.81 -1.84 5.09
N VAL A 714 31.58 -2.58 4.28
CA VAL A 714 31.11 -3.74 3.49
C VAL A 714 31.82 -4.99 3.98
N ASN A 715 31.08 -5.84 4.71
CA ASN A 715 31.64 -7.03 5.35
C ASN A 715 31.15 -8.37 4.76
N VAL A 716 30.54 -8.32 3.57
CA VAL A 716 30.02 -9.50 2.87
C VAL A 716 31.12 -10.24 2.11
N ASP A 717 30.97 -11.54 1.94
CA ASP A 717 31.90 -12.36 1.12
C ASP A 717 31.51 -12.31 -0.36
N TYR A 718 30.20 -12.27 -0.65
CA TYR A 718 29.63 -12.14 -1.99
C TYR A 718 28.18 -11.65 -1.89
N PHE A 719 27.69 -11.04 -2.95
CA PHE A 719 26.27 -10.82 -3.13
C PHE A 719 25.72 -11.84 -4.13
N THR A 720 24.67 -12.56 -3.75
CA THR A 720 23.90 -13.39 -4.67
C THR A 720 23.17 -12.51 -5.69
N ASN A 721 22.69 -11.35 -5.23
CA ASN A 721 22.15 -10.30 -6.08
C ASN A 721 22.55 -8.93 -5.53
N LEU A 722 23.18 -8.12 -6.39
CA LEU A 722 23.47 -6.72 -6.14
C LEU A 722 22.91 -5.92 -7.31
N VAL A 723 22.04 -4.96 -7.01
CA VAL A 723 21.49 -4.08 -8.06
C VAL A 723 22.60 -3.22 -8.66
N SER A 724 22.51 -2.91 -9.96
CA SER A 724 23.46 -2.00 -10.60
C SER A 724 23.44 -0.64 -9.92
N GLU A 725 24.63 -0.01 -9.81
CA GLU A 725 24.79 1.32 -9.19
C GLU A 725 24.38 1.40 -7.71
N ALA A 726 24.41 0.27 -6.97
CA ALA A 726 23.88 0.14 -5.61
C ALA A 726 24.35 1.27 -4.65
N PHE A 727 25.57 1.73 -4.76
CA PHE A 727 26.16 2.77 -3.90
C PHE A 727 26.60 4.02 -4.71
N ALA A 728 26.28 4.08 -6.01
CA ALA A 728 26.70 5.18 -6.88
C ALA A 728 26.17 6.55 -6.43
N GLY A 729 25.00 6.57 -5.78
CA GLY A 729 24.39 7.77 -5.23
C GLY A 729 25.01 8.33 -3.95
N TYR A 730 26.04 7.70 -3.39
CA TYR A 730 26.68 8.11 -2.14
C TYR A 730 27.83 9.11 -2.40
N SER A 731 27.54 10.22 -3.05
CA SER A 731 28.55 11.19 -3.50
C SER A 731 29.33 11.90 -2.38
N GLY A 732 28.85 11.85 -1.14
CA GLY A 732 29.55 12.39 0.05
C GLY A 732 30.53 11.44 0.68
N LEU A 733 30.74 10.26 0.09
CA LEU A 733 31.59 9.21 0.66
C LEU A 733 33.04 9.68 0.81
N LYS A 734 33.59 9.51 2.01
CA LYS A 734 34.99 9.82 2.37
C LYS A 734 35.79 8.55 2.62
N ARG A 735 35.08 7.49 3.04
CA ARG A 735 35.72 6.26 3.49
C ARG A 735 34.92 5.03 3.19
N VAL A 736 35.52 3.99 2.68
CA VAL A 736 34.99 2.64 2.58
C VAL A 736 35.88 1.71 3.42
N ILE A 737 35.23 0.81 4.16
CA ILE A 737 35.89 -0.17 5.02
C ILE A 737 35.50 -1.56 4.57
N SER A 738 36.47 -2.44 4.34
CA SER A 738 36.21 -3.86 4.13
C SER A 738 36.96 -4.67 5.18
N SER A 739 36.28 -5.62 5.81
CA SER A 739 36.92 -6.57 6.74
C SER A 739 37.41 -7.85 6.05
N LYS A 740 37.32 -7.93 4.71
CA LYS A 740 37.66 -9.12 3.95
C LYS A 740 39.08 -9.11 3.43
N LEU A 741 39.74 -10.26 3.46
CA LEU A 741 41.12 -10.43 2.95
C LEU A 741 41.17 -10.36 1.41
N HIS A 742 40.08 -10.72 0.77
CA HIS A 742 39.92 -10.68 -0.67
C HIS A 742 38.76 -9.74 -1.07
N PRO A 743 38.93 -8.93 -2.14
CA PRO A 743 37.91 -8.04 -2.62
C PRO A 743 36.70 -8.83 -3.16
N LEU A 744 35.51 -8.27 -2.96
CA LEU A 744 34.30 -8.74 -3.65
C LEU A 744 34.51 -8.63 -5.16
N TYR A 745 34.10 -9.67 -5.87
CA TYR A 745 34.07 -9.67 -7.32
C TYR A 745 32.78 -9.02 -7.83
N PHE A 746 32.92 -7.98 -8.64
CA PHE A 746 31.82 -7.37 -9.39
C PHE A 746 31.98 -7.74 -10.86
N SER A 747 30.92 -8.32 -11.46
CA SER A 747 30.95 -8.75 -12.87
C SER A 747 31.09 -7.55 -13.80
N ASP A 748 32.02 -7.62 -14.74
CA ASP A 748 32.36 -6.53 -15.69
C ASP A 748 31.24 -6.25 -16.71
N ASP A 749 30.36 -7.21 -16.96
CA ASP A 749 29.52 -7.19 -18.15
C ASP A 749 28.12 -6.60 -17.97
N LYS A 750 27.67 -6.36 -16.74
CA LYS A 750 26.23 -6.04 -16.48
C LYS A 750 25.97 -4.95 -15.44
N ILE A 751 26.96 -4.54 -14.70
CA ILE A 751 26.80 -3.59 -13.59
C ILE A 751 27.61 -2.36 -13.94
N GLY A 752 26.99 -1.20 -14.09
CA GLY A 752 27.69 0.10 -14.10
C GLY A 752 28.58 0.25 -12.86
N HIS A 753 29.12 1.39 -12.60
CA HIS A 753 29.93 1.59 -11.40
C HIS A 753 29.09 1.34 -10.14
N VAL A 754 29.51 0.37 -9.32
CA VAL A 754 28.86 0.05 -8.04
C VAL A 754 28.97 1.20 -7.05
N PHE A 755 30.12 1.89 -7.04
CA PHE A 755 30.44 3.06 -6.22
C PHE A 755 30.31 4.36 -7.01
N PRO A 756 30.35 5.55 -6.37
CA PRO A 756 30.39 6.84 -7.04
C PRO A 756 31.44 6.92 -8.15
N TYR A 757 31.15 7.72 -9.18
CA TYR A 757 32.04 7.85 -10.34
C TYR A 757 33.43 8.36 -9.96
N ASP A 758 33.51 9.36 -9.08
CA ASP A 758 34.79 9.92 -8.56
C ASP A 758 35.10 9.38 -7.16
N LEU A 759 36.07 8.49 -7.08
CA LEU A 759 36.59 7.94 -5.83
C LEU A 759 38.04 8.46 -5.49
N SER A 760 38.53 9.45 -6.23
CA SER A 760 39.91 9.97 -6.10
C SER A 760 40.23 10.50 -4.70
N GLN A 761 39.22 10.95 -3.96
CA GLN A 761 39.36 11.47 -2.59
C GLN A 761 38.88 10.49 -1.51
N VAL A 762 38.39 9.32 -1.91
CA VAL A 762 37.82 8.32 -1.00
C VAL A 762 38.90 7.35 -0.56
N GLU A 763 39.02 7.16 0.76
CA GLU A 763 39.94 6.22 1.37
C GLU A 763 39.28 4.83 1.51
N LEU A 764 39.93 3.80 0.98
CA LEU A 764 39.54 2.40 1.20
C LEU A 764 40.46 1.81 2.29
N ILE A 765 39.83 1.29 3.35
CA ILE A 765 40.53 0.63 4.45
C ILE A 765 40.31 -0.87 4.36
N VAL A 766 41.38 -1.63 4.38
CA VAL A 766 41.40 -3.09 4.28
C VAL A 766 42.19 -3.71 5.44
N PRO A 767 42.04 -5.02 5.73
CA PRO A 767 42.81 -5.69 6.77
C PRO A 767 44.32 -5.59 6.53
N ASP A 768 45.09 -5.72 7.61
CA ASP A 768 46.52 -5.89 7.55
C ASP A 768 46.91 -7.24 6.91
N ASP A 769 48.16 -7.38 6.50
CA ASP A 769 48.67 -8.61 5.91
C ASP A 769 48.57 -9.80 6.89
N VAL A 770 48.14 -10.95 6.39
CA VAL A 770 47.89 -12.15 7.18
C VAL A 770 48.58 -13.37 6.57
N GLU A 771 49.30 -14.15 7.38
CA GLU A 771 49.74 -15.49 6.97
C GLU A 771 48.59 -16.50 6.99
N GLU A 772 48.33 -17.16 5.88
CA GLU A 772 47.40 -18.27 5.75
C GLU A 772 48.14 -19.59 5.43
N ILE A 773 47.49 -20.70 5.67
CA ILE A 773 48.00 -22.03 5.35
C ILE A 773 47.14 -22.60 4.26
N ASP A 774 47.73 -23.02 3.15
CA ASP A 774 47.03 -23.77 2.09
C ASP A 774 46.61 -25.15 2.66
N GLU A 775 45.35 -25.38 2.78
CA GLU A 775 44.78 -26.62 3.35
C GLU A 775 45.16 -27.89 2.58
N LYS A 776 45.50 -27.78 1.29
CA LYS A 776 45.86 -28.91 0.44
C LYS A 776 47.34 -29.22 0.51
N THR A 777 48.20 -28.23 0.57
CA THR A 777 49.67 -28.36 0.52
C THR A 777 50.31 -28.23 1.89
N GLY A 778 49.67 -27.60 2.86
CA GLY A 778 50.23 -27.26 4.18
C GLY A 778 51.24 -26.13 4.14
N GLU A 779 51.42 -25.50 2.99
CA GLU A 779 52.37 -24.39 2.83
C GLU A 779 51.77 -23.08 3.35
N LYS A 780 52.61 -22.27 4.00
CA LYS A 780 52.29 -20.93 4.43
C LYS A 780 52.46 -19.93 3.30
N TYR A 781 51.46 -19.10 3.09
CA TYR A 781 51.53 -17.98 2.15
C TYR A 781 51.02 -16.69 2.80
N LEU A 782 51.54 -15.56 2.34
CA LEU A 782 51.16 -14.24 2.84
C LEU A 782 49.99 -13.71 1.97
N VAL A 783 48.87 -13.42 2.60
CA VAL A 783 47.77 -12.66 1.96
C VAL A 783 48.02 -11.18 2.20
N THR A 784 48.09 -10.42 1.13
CA THR A 784 48.32 -8.98 1.14
C THR A 784 47.04 -8.25 0.65
N PRO A 785 46.05 -7.99 1.53
CA PRO A 785 44.75 -7.42 1.14
C PRO A 785 44.91 -6.14 0.33
N LYS A 786 45.75 -5.22 0.74
CA LYS A 786 45.99 -3.96 0.03
C LYS A 786 46.38 -4.19 -1.44
N ASP A 787 47.24 -5.17 -1.70
CA ASP A 787 47.64 -5.53 -3.05
C ASP A 787 46.49 -6.17 -3.83
N ASN A 788 45.70 -7.02 -3.20
CA ASN A 788 44.53 -7.67 -3.80
C ASN A 788 43.49 -6.63 -4.25
N TYR A 789 43.13 -5.69 -3.36
CA TYR A 789 42.16 -4.64 -3.64
C TYR A 789 42.64 -3.64 -4.70
N SER A 790 43.96 -3.34 -4.73
CA SER A 790 44.56 -2.43 -5.72
C SER A 790 44.51 -2.96 -7.16
N LYS A 791 44.32 -4.27 -7.32
CA LYS A 791 44.25 -4.96 -8.65
C LYS A 791 42.84 -5.36 -9.05
N ALA A 792 41.87 -5.29 -8.11
CA ALA A 792 40.51 -5.72 -8.34
C ALA A 792 39.69 -4.64 -9.02
N ASN A 793 38.82 -5.05 -9.96
CA ASN A 793 37.89 -4.16 -10.62
C ASN A 793 37.02 -3.42 -9.61
N GLU A 794 36.58 -2.18 -9.91
CA GLU A 794 35.87 -1.24 -9.04
C GLU A 794 36.70 -0.79 -7.82
N TRP A 795 37.37 -1.70 -7.12
CA TRP A 795 38.18 -1.41 -5.93
C TRP A 795 39.47 -0.65 -6.24
N SER A 796 40.10 -0.88 -7.39
CA SER A 796 41.29 -0.16 -7.82
C SER A 796 41.04 1.33 -8.12
N ARG A 797 39.77 1.77 -8.18
CA ARG A 797 39.36 3.16 -8.45
C ARG A 797 39.50 4.09 -7.24
N PHE A 798 39.69 3.54 -6.02
CA PHE A 798 39.84 4.34 -4.82
C PHE A 798 41.15 5.12 -4.83
N GLY A 799 41.09 6.42 -4.51
CA GLY A 799 42.24 7.30 -4.56
C GLY A 799 43.36 6.93 -3.58
N LYS A 800 43.01 6.24 -2.49
CA LYS A 800 43.92 5.79 -1.47
C LYS A 800 43.46 4.47 -0.87
N ILE A 801 44.28 3.43 -0.90
CA ILE A 801 44.08 2.14 -0.24
C ILE A 801 45.07 1.99 0.90
N VAL A 802 44.57 1.80 2.11
CA VAL A 802 45.37 1.69 3.33
C VAL A 802 45.02 0.44 4.13
N ASP A 803 45.95 -0.10 4.84
CA ASP A 803 45.78 -1.12 5.85
C ASP A 803 45.35 -0.51 7.20
N ASN A 804 44.90 -1.34 8.14
CA ASN A 804 44.49 -0.91 9.48
C ASN A 804 45.57 -0.14 10.24
N THR A 805 46.81 -0.63 10.19
CA THR A 805 47.98 -0.04 10.90
C THR A 805 48.22 1.39 10.41
N THR A 806 48.05 1.63 9.11
CA THR A 806 48.31 2.95 8.49
C THR A 806 47.11 3.89 8.68
N SER A 807 45.88 3.38 8.79
CA SER A 807 44.67 4.19 8.88
C SER A 807 44.47 4.91 10.22
N GLY A 808 45.12 4.44 11.29
CA GLY A 808 44.96 4.97 12.67
C GLY A 808 43.57 4.62 13.27
N ILE A 809 42.76 3.81 12.62
CA ILE A 809 41.52 3.24 13.16
C ILE A 809 41.89 2.00 13.96
N GLY A 810 41.46 1.92 15.22
CA GLY A 810 41.68 0.74 16.06
C GLY A 810 41.12 -0.52 15.39
N SER A 811 42.00 -1.45 15.05
CA SER A 811 41.84 -2.80 14.48
C SER A 811 40.46 -3.12 13.81
N VAL A 812 40.41 -2.98 12.49
CA VAL A 812 39.50 -3.79 11.64
C VAL A 812 40.11 -5.20 11.66
N THR A 813 39.70 -6.06 12.56
CA THR A 813 40.11 -7.45 12.56
C THR A 813 39.48 -8.14 11.35
N ALA A 814 40.32 -8.75 10.49
CA ALA A 814 39.77 -9.72 9.53
C ALA A 814 38.86 -10.70 10.28
N ASP A 815 37.66 -10.90 9.78
CA ASP A 815 36.75 -11.93 10.27
C ASP A 815 37.41 -13.29 10.05
N LYS A 816 38.33 -13.63 10.95
CA LYS A 816 38.59 -15.04 11.15
C LYS A 816 37.30 -15.59 11.75
N PRO A 817 36.77 -16.74 11.27
CA PRO A 817 35.80 -17.46 12.03
C PRO A 817 36.39 -17.69 13.41
N SER A 818 36.13 -16.77 14.34
CA SER A 818 36.62 -16.91 15.70
C SER A 818 35.83 -18.11 16.24
N LEU A 819 36.52 -19.18 16.47
CA LEU A 819 36.13 -20.26 17.36
C LEU A 819 35.98 -19.70 18.80
N ALA A 820 35.21 -18.63 18.96
CA ALA A 820 34.76 -18.16 20.25
C ALA A 820 33.62 -19.08 20.65
N GLU A 821 33.94 -20.10 21.41
CA GLU A 821 33.02 -21.06 21.97
C GLU A 821 31.94 -20.32 22.74
N THR A 822 30.74 -20.27 22.15
CA THR A 822 29.55 -19.96 22.92
C THR A 822 29.25 -21.18 23.75
N ARG A 823 29.48 -21.09 25.05
CA ARG A 823 29.11 -22.12 26.03
C ARG A 823 27.83 -21.69 26.73
N PHE A 824 26.95 -22.60 27.00
CA PHE A 824 25.77 -22.34 27.81
C PHE A 824 25.55 -23.47 28.81
N ALA A 825 24.95 -23.14 29.95
CA ALA A 825 24.54 -24.08 30.97
C ALA A 825 23.07 -23.83 31.33
N VAL A 826 22.32 -24.90 31.48
CA VAL A 826 20.91 -24.84 31.91
C VAL A 826 20.81 -25.36 33.32
N ARG A 827 20.30 -24.53 34.25
CA ARG A 827 20.12 -24.86 35.67
C ARG A 827 18.66 -24.64 36.04
N GLY A 828 17.83 -25.70 35.96
CA GLY A 828 16.40 -25.56 36.13
C GLY A 828 15.81 -24.73 34.98
N ASN A 829 15.24 -23.58 35.31
CA ASN A 829 14.70 -22.62 34.31
C ASN A 829 15.67 -21.48 33.97
N GLU A 830 16.87 -21.46 34.56
CA GLU A 830 17.90 -20.44 34.28
C GLU A 830 18.90 -20.95 33.23
N VAL A 831 19.19 -20.12 32.24
CA VAL A 831 20.15 -20.39 31.16
C VAL A 831 21.27 -19.34 31.23
N ASP A 832 22.46 -19.80 31.58
CA ASP A 832 23.69 -19.01 31.61
C ASP A 832 24.39 -19.12 30.25
N VAL A 833 24.67 -18.00 29.62
CA VAL A 833 25.42 -17.96 28.35
C VAL A 833 26.79 -17.32 28.61
N LEU A 834 27.84 -18.04 28.22
CA LEU A 834 29.23 -17.60 28.32
C LEU A 834 29.79 -17.46 26.90
N THR A 835 29.94 -16.23 26.43
CA THR A 835 30.47 -15.91 25.09
C THR A 835 31.03 -14.49 25.04
N LYS A 836 31.94 -14.24 24.12
CA LYS A 836 32.42 -12.87 23.82
C LYS A 836 31.59 -12.18 22.73
N GLY A 837 30.71 -12.92 22.04
CA GLY A 837 29.92 -12.43 20.92
C GLY A 837 28.43 -12.33 21.22
N ALA A 838 27.64 -11.97 20.20
CA ALA A 838 26.20 -11.96 20.27
C ALA A 838 25.63 -13.40 20.29
N TRP A 839 24.54 -13.56 21.01
CA TRP A 839 23.81 -14.82 21.09
C TRP A 839 22.29 -14.57 21.07
N SER A 840 21.55 -15.56 20.62
CA SER A 840 20.08 -15.50 20.55
C SER A 840 19.50 -16.86 20.89
N ILE A 841 18.41 -16.84 21.64
CA ILE A 841 17.63 -18.02 22.01
C ILE A 841 16.27 -17.97 21.32
N PHE A 842 15.92 -19.06 20.64
CA PHE A 842 14.67 -19.19 19.90
C PHE A 842 13.82 -20.34 20.48
N SER A 843 12.51 -20.19 20.44
CA SER A 843 11.58 -21.31 20.66
C SER A 843 11.71 -22.33 19.52
N MET A 844 11.16 -23.53 19.69
CA MET A 844 11.11 -24.53 18.61
C MET A 844 10.22 -24.10 17.43
N ALA A 845 9.36 -23.11 17.63
CA ALA A 845 8.58 -22.45 16.59
C ALA A 845 9.36 -21.34 15.85
N GLY A 846 10.66 -21.15 16.18
CA GLY A 846 11.50 -20.16 15.52
C GLY A 846 11.36 -18.73 16.06
N GLN A 847 10.54 -18.49 17.08
CA GLN A 847 10.39 -17.17 17.68
C GLN A 847 11.62 -16.81 18.53
N LEU A 848 12.15 -15.60 18.36
CA LEU A 848 13.20 -15.07 19.22
C LEU A 848 12.63 -14.88 20.63
N VAL A 849 13.23 -15.57 21.61
CA VAL A 849 12.82 -15.51 23.02
C VAL A 849 13.73 -14.56 23.79
N LYS A 850 15.03 -14.58 23.51
CA LYS A 850 16.01 -13.72 24.16
C LYS A 850 17.25 -13.57 23.27
N SER A 851 17.87 -12.39 23.34
CA SER A 851 19.20 -12.16 22.75
C SER A 851 20.07 -11.35 23.69
N GLY A 852 21.37 -11.43 23.47
CA GLY A 852 22.36 -10.69 24.26
C GLY A 852 23.73 -10.67 23.57
N CYS A 853 24.63 -9.88 24.14
CA CYS A 853 26.04 -9.83 23.70
C CYS A 853 26.95 -9.99 24.93
N GLY A 854 27.97 -10.83 24.82
CA GLY A 854 28.82 -11.19 25.94
C GLY A 854 28.13 -12.16 26.91
N ASN A 855 28.69 -12.32 28.10
CA ASN A 855 28.11 -13.23 29.11
C ASN A 855 26.75 -12.71 29.60
N GLY A 856 25.81 -13.60 29.73
CA GLY A 856 24.45 -13.27 30.19
C GLY A 856 23.74 -14.43 30.83
N SER A 857 22.70 -14.16 31.61
CA SER A 857 21.79 -15.15 32.19
C SER A 857 20.36 -14.78 31.86
N THR A 858 19.50 -15.75 31.66
CA THR A 858 18.08 -15.52 31.41
C THR A 858 17.23 -16.68 31.96
N VAL A 859 16.04 -16.37 32.43
CA VAL A 859 15.05 -17.35 32.89
C VAL A 859 14.07 -17.63 31.75
N LEU A 860 13.88 -18.91 31.44
CA LEU A 860 12.97 -19.36 30.39
C LEU A 860 11.90 -20.28 30.97
N PRO A 861 10.66 -20.26 30.46
CA PRO A 861 9.66 -21.28 30.77
C PRO A 861 10.14 -22.69 30.39
N SER A 862 9.57 -23.71 31.02
CA SER A 862 9.84 -25.11 30.65
C SER A 862 9.51 -25.34 29.17
N GLY A 863 10.46 -25.91 28.42
CA GLY A 863 10.30 -26.11 26.98
C GLY A 863 11.61 -26.45 26.28
N MET A 864 11.52 -26.70 24.98
CA MET A 864 12.67 -26.87 24.11
C MET A 864 13.02 -25.57 23.38
N TYR A 865 14.32 -25.27 23.29
CA TYR A 865 14.84 -24.05 22.70
C TYR A 865 16.08 -24.32 21.83
N VAL A 866 16.38 -23.36 20.98
CA VAL A 866 17.63 -23.34 20.20
C VAL A 866 18.41 -22.08 20.58
N ILE A 867 19.64 -22.25 21.03
CA ILE A 867 20.58 -21.11 21.18
C ILE A 867 21.48 -21.04 19.96
N LYS A 868 21.60 -19.83 19.38
CA LYS A 868 22.55 -19.51 18.31
C LYS A 868 23.58 -18.52 18.84
N GLY A 869 24.85 -18.73 18.54
CA GLY A 869 25.95 -17.82 18.85
C GLY A 869 27.23 -18.27 18.19
N ALA A 870 28.06 -17.31 17.73
CA ALA A 870 29.34 -17.54 17.05
C ALA A 870 29.24 -18.56 15.88
N GLY A 871 28.21 -18.45 15.04
CA GLY A 871 28.02 -19.32 13.88
C GLY A 871 27.58 -20.75 14.18
N LYS A 872 27.29 -21.09 15.44
CA LYS A 872 26.81 -22.43 15.86
C LYS A 872 25.43 -22.31 16.50
N ALA A 873 24.66 -23.40 16.37
CA ALA A 873 23.37 -23.53 17.03
C ALA A 873 23.32 -24.84 17.82
N ALA A 874 22.71 -24.80 19.00
CA ALA A 874 22.52 -25.98 19.84
C ALA A 874 21.09 -26.01 20.40
N LYS A 875 20.45 -27.17 20.39
CA LYS A 875 19.16 -27.38 21.04
C LYS A 875 19.35 -27.72 22.52
N PHE A 876 18.47 -27.23 23.37
CA PHE A 876 18.48 -27.53 24.79
C PHE A 876 17.05 -27.58 25.36
N ILE A 877 16.93 -28.17 26.54
CA ILE A 877 15.66 -28.31 27.23
C ILE A 877 15.75 -27.58 28.57
N VAL A 878 14.78 -26.71 28.81
CA VAL A 878 14.50 -26.12 30.11
C VAL A 878 13.44 -27.00 30.80
N LYS A 879 13.74 -27.53 31.97
CA LYS A 879 12.85 -28.48 32.70
C LYS A 879 11.94 -27.78 33.68
#